data_d39a493fa754924dcecb124f9b4a0080
#
_entry.id   d39a493fa754924dcecb124f9b4a0080
#
_cell.length_a   1.000
_cell.length_b   1.000
_cell.length_c   1.000
_cell.angle_alpha   90.00
_cell.angle_beta   90.00
_cell.angle_gamma   90.00
#
_symmetry.space_group_name_H-M   'P 1'
#
loop_
_entity.id
_entity.type
_entity.pdbx_description
1 polymer ?
#
loop_
_entity_poly.entity_id
_entity_poly.type
_entity_poly.pdbx_seq_one_letter_code
_entity_poly.pdbx_strand_id
1 'polypeptide(L)'
;MKSRILYILSLLLFATACSKDVEQAVDQTLAPYATDEILVKFTPQVAEMIVAAGVDGSRVTRTGEVEVDELLEAIGTCSLERVFVVDSSAEQRTAESGLDLWYVVRFDSSKQSVEQVASRFARLGQVQKFDVNRTIKRAYTGKAVPLSEQKLEAATAAATRTAMSDPLLTEQWNLINHGDHFIKDGVVKSVKDADVQCQKAWERTTGDSSVIVAVLDEGVFVEHPDLLPNIWVNEGESLYSEVDADGNGYKGDVYGYNFVHQTGKIVSNNVYDSGHGTHVAGVIAAVNNNGIGISSIAGGDGTADSGVKIMVCQIFSGNVATSILSTVRAIKYAADNGAVVLQCSWGYVSPCANVYDWGAAGFASKEEWMAGSPLEREALEYFRTYAGDANGAIEGGIAVFAGGNENAAAAGYPGAADEYISVAATAADFTPAVYTNFGPGTTISAPGGDQDYYYEYVDDAHNYGEVGCILSTLPYNVSRSGYGYMEGTSMACPHVSGVVALGISYATKLRRHFKAAELQQLLVDSAVDIDGYMTGKKGYRRYVADIGPMQPMQINMADYRGGMGSGQVNAEAFLAAIAGDAGADMVFPNLYIALGGSVAVDPSRYFVGQGLTYTVTIADTAVASVAKSDNSSVLVFNGLQSGSTTATVKASNGASFEFNITVRRGANDNGWL
;
A
#
# COMPACT_ATOMS: atom_id res chain seq x y z
N MET A 1 -39.19 1.64 -51.16
CA MET A 1 -37.79 2.11 -51.12
C MET A 1 -37.54 3.33 -50.18
N LYS A 2 -38.51 4.21 -49.97
CA LYS A 2 -38.32 5.38 -49.04
C LYS A 2 -38.41 5.07 -47.56
N SER A 3 -39.05 3.95 -47.16
CA SER A 3 -39.19 3.58 -45.74
C SER A 3 -37.94 2.87 -45.13
N ARG A 4 -37.09 2.24 -45.94
CA ARG A 4 -35.85 1.57 -45.46
C ARG A 4 -34.67 2.50 -45.29
N ILE A 5 -34.67 3.65 -45.97
CA ILE A 5 -33.61 4.66 -45.84
C ILE A 5 -33.79 5.47 -44.55
N LEU A 6 -35.02 5.66 -44.08
CA LEU A 6 -35.30 6.36 -42.80
C LEU A 6 -34.88 5.57 -41.58
N TYR A 7 -34.97 4.24 -41.62
CA TYR A 7 -34.53 3.38 -40.52
C TYR A 7 -33.00 3.26 -40.37
N ILE A 8 -32.30 3.33 -41.52
CA ILE A 8 -30.83 3.32 -41.53
C ILE A 8 -30.28 4.69 -41.06
N LEU A 9 -30.94 5.79 -41.35
CA LEU A 9 -30.54 7.11 -40.85
C LEU A 9 -30.82 7.29 -39.34
N SER A 10 -31.89 6.68 -38.82
CA SER A 10 -32.16 6.74 -37.38
C SER A 10 -31.21 5.83 -36.57
N LEU A 11 -30.76 4.69 -37.11
CA LEU A 11 -29.73 3.86 -36.46
C LEU A 11 -28.33 4.53 -36.49
N LEU A 12 -28.00 5.28 -37.57
CA LEU A 12 -26.76 6.01 -37.64
C LEU A 12 -26.73 7.25 -36.72
N LEU A 13 -27.88 7.87 -36.45
CA LEU A 13 -27.99 8.98 -35.50
C LEU A 13 -27.93 8.53 -34.05
N PHE A 14 -28.40 7.32 -33.74
CA PHE A 14 -28.23 6.71 -32.40
C PHE A 14 -26.80 6.22 -32.18
N ALA A 15 -26.12 5.69 -33.20
CA ALA A 15 -24.72 5.27 -33.07
C ALA A 15 -23.77 6.48 -32.91
N THR A 16 -24.06 7.64 -33.48
CA THR A 16 -23.24 8.85 -33.28
C THR A 16 -23.53 9.57 -31.96
N ALA A 17 -24.70 9.42 -31.36
CA ALA A 17 -24.97 9.95 -30.00
C ALA A 17 -24.30 9.12 -28.92
N CYS A 18 -24.32 7.78 -29.03
CA CYS A 18 -23.57 6.90 -28.11
C CYS A 18 -22.04 7.04 -28.23
N SER A 19 -21.53 7.32 -29.45
CA SER A 19 -20.08 7.48 -29.64
C SER A 19 -19.54 8.80 -29.05
N LYS A 20 -20.34 9.88 -29.04
CA LYS A 20 -19.91 11.15 -28.43
C LYS A 20 -19.84 11.13 -26.91
N ASP A 21 -20.76 10.45 -26.25
CA ASP A 21 -20.73 10.32 -24.79
C ASP A 21 -19.68 9.31 -24.33
N VAL A 22 -19.41 8.29 -25.12
CA VAL A 22 -18.31 7.34 -24.87
C VAL A 22 -16.95 7.98 -25.24
N GLU A 23 -16.85 8.79 -26.30
CA GLU A 23 -15.63 9.54 -26.60
C GLU A 23 -15.33 10.63 -25.55
N GLN A 24 -16.33 11.27 -24.93
CA GLN A 24 -16.09 12.21 -23.84
C GLN A 24 -15.72 11.53 -22.51
N ALA A 25 -16.06 10.27 -22.30
CA ALA A 25 -15.62 9.49 -21.14
C ALA A 25 -14.24 8.81 -21.35
N VAL A 26 -13.81 8.64 -22.59
CA VAL A 26 -12.55 7.96 -22.96
C VAL A 26 -11.42 8.95 -23.30
N ASP A 27 -11.70 10.23 -23.49
CA ASP A 27 -10.72 11.21 -24.02
C ASP A 27 -10.03 12.07 -22.95
N GLN A 28 -9.77 11.47 -21.76
CA GLN A 28 -8.69 11.91 -20.89
C GLN A 28 -7.71 10.75 -20.64
N THR A 29 -7.13 10.22 -21.70
CA THR A 29 -5.84 9.55 -21.57
C THR A 29 -4.83 10.60 -21.12
N LEU A 30 -4.68 10.78 -19.81
CA LEU A 30 -3.57 11.56 -19.27
C LEU A 30 -2.30 11.04 -19.92
N ALA A 31 -1.49 11.94 -20.47
CA ALA A 31 -0.19 11.54 -21.00
C ALA A 31 0.54 10.70 -19.95
N PRO A 32 1.23 9.63 -20.32
CA PRO A 32 1.89 8.72 -19.36
C PRO A 32 2.98 9.41 -18.54
N TYR A 33 3.42 10.59 -18.96
CA TYR A 33 4.38 11.47 -18.27
C TYR A 33 4.21 12.94 -18.76
N ALA A 34 4.75 13.87 -17.97
CA ALA A 34 4.81 15.27 -18.34
C ALA A 34 5.67 15.45 -19.62
N THR A 35 5.21 16.29 -20.54
CA THR A 35 5.86 16.46 -21.86
C THR A 35 6.80 17.65 -21.93
N ASP A 36 6.84 18.51 -20.92
CA ASP A 36 7.57 19.77 -20.84
C ASP A 36 8.61 19.83 -19.72
N GLU A 37 8.83 18.71 -19.03
CA GLU A 37 9.84 18.61 -17.98
C GLU A 37 10.51 17.23 -17.94
N ILE A 38 11.73 17.21 -17.41
CA ILE A 38 12.52 16.00 -17.12
C ILE A 38 13.20 16.15 -15.78
N LEU A 39 13.38 15.03 -15.09
CA LEU A 39 14.04 14.93 -13.79
C LEU A 39 15.49 14.48 -14.01
N VAL A 40 16.46 15.25 -13.57
CA VAL A 40 17.87 15.00 -13.88
C VAL A 40 18.69 14.98 -12.59
N LYS A 41 19.47 13.93 -12.38
CA LYS A 41 20.48 13.84 -11.34
C LYS A 41 21.83 14.27 -11.91
N PHE A 42 22.29 15.44 -11.51
CA PHE A 42 23.60 15.93 -11.92
C PHE A 42 24.74 15.34 -11.06
N THR A 43 25.99 15.50 -11.53
CA THR A 43 27.14 15.23 -10.69
C THR A 43 27.24 16.25 -9.56
N PRO A 44 27.92 15.94 -8.43
CA PRO A 44 28.09 16.88 -7.32
C PRO A 44 28.70 18.21 -7.76
N GLN A 45 29.66 18.21 -8.68
CA GLN A 45 30.29 19.41 -9.22
C GLN A 45 29.28 20.36 -9.89
N VAL A 46 28.39 19.83 -10.73
CA VAL A 46 27.35 20.64 -11.38
C VAL A 46 26.34 21.15 -10.36
N ALA A 47 25.94 20.32 -9.41
CA ALA A 47 25.02 20.71 -8.34
C ALA A 47 25.61 21.84 -7.48
N GLU A 48 26.89 21.79 -7.12
CA GLU A 48 27.60 22.88 -6.41
C GLU A 48 27.62 24.16 -7.24
N MET A 49 27.85 24.08 -8.54
CA MET A 49 27.83 25.27 -9.42
C MET A 49 26.43 25.87 -9.52
N ILE A 50 25.37 25.07 -9.60
CA ILE A 50 23.99 25.52 -9.57
C ILE A 50 23.68 26.27 -8.27
N VAL A 51 24.08 25.71 -7.12
CA VAL A 51 23.92 26.35 -5.80
C VAL A 51 24.69 27.68 -5.72
N ALA A 52 25.96 27.69 -6.16
CA ALA A 52 26.79 28.88 -6.18
C ALA A 52 26.25 30.02 -7.10
N ALA A 53 25.50 29.65 -8.14
CA ALA A 53 24.83 30.61 -9.03
C ALA A 53 23.60 31.29 -8.40
N GLY A 54 23.25 30.97 -7.16
CA GLY A 54 22.21 31.67 -6.37
C GLY A 54 20.86 30.94 -6.35
N VAL A 55 20.87 29.63 -6.38
CA VAL A 55 19.67 28.81 -6.30
C VAL A 55 19.35 28.44 -4.86
N ASP A 56 18.82 29.38 -4.14
CA ASP A 56 18.05 29.16 -2.91
C ASP A 56 16.55 29.34 -3.19
N GLY A 57 15.97 28.43 -4.00
CA GLY A 57 14.54 28.49 -4.39
C GLY A 57 14.18 29.41 -5.56
N SER A 58 15.12 30.13 -6.18
CA SER A 58 14.87 30.90 -7.40
C SER A 58 15.10 30.04 -8.64
N ARG A 59 14.25 30.22 -9.66
CA ARG A 59 14.35 29.52 -10.95
C ARG A 59 15.61 29.97 -11.69
N VAL A 60 16.50 29.03 -11.94
CA VAL A 60 17.72 29.24 -12.71
C VAL A 60 17.54 28.58 -14.09
N THR A 61 18.19 29.10 -15.10
CA THR A 61 18.18 28.56 -16.46
C THR A 61 19.56 28.13 -16.93
N ARG A 62 20.60 28.30 -16.09
CA ARG A 62 22.00 27.95 -16.37
C ARG A 62 22.63 27.33 -15.14
N THR A 63 23.54 26.37 -15.36
CA THR A 63 24.29 25.68 -14.33
C THR A 63 25.67 26.29 -14.10
N GLY A 64 26.22 26.97 -15.09
CA GLY A 64 27.61 27.41 -15.14
C GLY A 64 28.55 26.40 -15.77
N GLU A 65 28.08 25.19 -16.09
CA GLU A 65 28.80 24.15 -16.81
C GLU A 65 28.49 24.27 -18.32
N VAL A 66 29.53 24.43 -19.15
CA VAL A 66 29.37 24.83 -20.55
C VAL A 66 28.53 23.83 -21.35
N GLU A 67 28.86 22.53 -21.28
CA GLU A 67 28.16 21.51 -22.06
C GLU A 67 26.70 21.33 -21.62
N VAL A 68 26.42 21.47 -20.32
CA VAL A 68 25.06 21.44 -19.77
C VAL A 68 24.29 22.68 -20.20
N ASP A 69 24.89 23.87 -20.09
CA ASP A 69 24.25 25.14 -20.47
C ASP A 69 23.93 25.22 -21.96
N GLU A 70 24.80 24.71 -22.83
CA GLU A 70 24.56 24.58 -24.28
C GLU A 70 23.33 23.67 -24.54
N LEU A 71 23.19 22.56 -23.80
CA LEU A 71 22.01 21.70 -23.90
C LEU A 71 20.74 22.43 -23.40
N LEU A 72 20.80 23.05 -22.23
CA LEU A 72 19.67 23.78 -21.63
C LEU A 72 19.16 24.89 -22.55
N GLU A 73 20.07 25.65 -23.20
CA GLU A 73 19.70 26.66 -24.20
C GLU A 73 19.07 26.03 -25.45
N ALA A 74 19.63 24.93 -25.94
CA ALA A 74 19.15 24.26 -27.14
C ALA A 74 17.74 23.63 -26.98
N ILE A 75 17.36 23.20 -25.77
CA ILE A 75 16.02 22.67 -25.46
C ILE A 75 15.04 23.78 -25.07
N GLY A 76 15.52 25.03 -24.92
CA GLY A 76 14.70 26.16 -24.51
C GLY A 76 14.27 26.05 -23.03
N THR A 77 15.23 25.77 -22.15
CA THR A 77 14.96 25.68 -20.70
C THR A 77 14.36 26.95 -20.16
N CYS A 78 13.23 26.84 -19.48
CA CYS A 78 12.53 27.94 -18.83
C CYS A 78 12.71 27.94 -17.32
N SER A 79 13.03 26.80 -16.71
CA SER A 79 13.40 26.72 -15.27
C SER A 79 14.23 25.49 -14.96
N LEU A 80 15.08 25.64 -13.97
CA LEU A 80 15.85 24.58 -13.31
C LEU A 80 15.65 24.75 -11.79
N GLU A 81 15.10 23.76 -11.11
CA GLU A 81 14.83 23.82 -9.67
C GLU A 81 15.16 22.48 -9.01
N ARG A 82 15.52 22.46 -7.74
CA ARG A 82 15.70 21.21 -6.99
C ARG A 82 14.40 20.41 -6.94
N VAL A 83 14.51 19.09 -7.04
CA VAL A 83 13.36 18.18 -6.81
C VAL A 83 12.88 18.32 -5.37
N PHE A 84 13.81 18.31 -4.42
CA PHE A 84 13.50 18.39 -3.00
C PHE A 84 13.80 19.79 -2.46
N VAL A 85 12.92 20.29 -1.61
CA VAL A 85 13.14 21.54 -0.90
C VAL A 85 14.32 21.41 0.07
N VAL A 86 14.94 22.53 0.40
CA VAL A 86 16.03 22.58 1.37
C VAL A 86 15.41 22.59 2.77
N ASP A 87 15.73 21.58 3.55
CA ASP A 87 15.43 21.46 4.96
C ASP A 87 16.75 21.39 5.72
N SER A 88 17.03 22.40 6.53
CA SER A 88 18.29 22.51 7.26
C SER A 88 18.50 21.38 8.28
N SER A 89 17.43 20.79 8.79
CA SER A 89 17.48 19.66 9.73
C SER A 89 17.81 18.34 9.05
N ALA A 90 17.52 18.22 7.74
CA ALA A 90 17.69 17.03 6.92
C ALA A 90 18.82 17.15 5.88
N GLU A 91 19.52 18.29 5.81
CA GLU A 91 20.49 18.58 4.73
C GLU A 91 21.60 17.54 4.65
N GLN A 92 22.16 17.12 5.78
CA GLN A 92 23.23 16.15 5.82
C GLN A 92 22.80 14.80 5.22
N ARG A 93 21.67 14.22 5.68
CA ARG A 93 21.16 12.94 5.18
C ARG A 93 20.67 13.03 3.74
N THR A 94 20.18 14.20 3.31
CA THR A 94 19.79 14.46 1.92
C THR A 94 21.03 14.42 1.01
N ALA A 95 22.15 15.02 1.41
CA ALA A 95 23.42 14.97 0.68
C ALA A 95 24.05 13.58 0.69
N GLU A 96 24.05 12.87 1.84
CA GLU A 96 24.55 11.52 1.96
C GLU A 96 23.81 10.53 1.03
N SER A 97 22.50 10.72 0.86
CA SER A 97 21.67 9.94 -0.07
C SER A 97 21.81 10.36 -1.53
N GLY A 98 22.35 11.55 -1.79
CA GLY A 98 22.45 12.17 -3.11
C GLY A 98 21.11 12.63 -3.68
N LEU A 99 20.09 12.85 -2.85
CA LEU A 99 18.80 13.41 -3.27
C LEU A 99 18.90 14.91 -3.58
N ASP A 100 19.86 15.61 -3.00
CA ASP A 100 20.20 17.02 -3.29
C ASP A 100 20.69 17.25 -4.72
N LEU A 101 21.10 16.20 -5.41
CA LEU A 101 21.61 16.24 -6.78
C LEU A 101 20.51 16.17 -7.85
N TRP A 102 19.25 15.97 -7.45
CA TRP A 102 18.12 15.86 -8.38
C TRP A 102 17.47 17.22 -8.64
N TYR A 103 17.24 17.50 -9.92
CA TYR A 103 16.64 18.74 -10.42
C TYR A 103 15.50 18.48 -11.39
N VAL A 104 14.49 19.35 -11.36
CA VAL A 104 13.45 19.44 -12.38
C VAL A 104 13.92 20.42 -13.45
N VAL A 105 14.06 19.97 -14.66
CA VAL A 105 14.37 20.81 -15.84
C VAL A 105 13.11 21.00 -16.66
N ARG A 106 12.54 22.19 -16.68
CA ARG A 106 11.40 22.53 -17.54
C ARG A 106 11.89 23.18 -18.84
N PHE A 107 11.35 22.74 -19.94
CA PHE A 107 11.78 23.13 -21.28
C PHE A 107 10.61 23.38 -22.23
N ASP A 108 10.90 23.94 -23.39
CA ASP A 108 9.91 24.21 -24.44
C ASP A 108 9.63 22.94 -25.27
N SER A 109 8.55 22.24 -24.91
CA SER A 109 8.11 21.00 -25.58
C SER A 109 7.73 21.21 -27.07
N SER A 110 7.56 22.44 -27.53
CA SER A 110 7.37 22.72 -28.94
C SER A 110 8.64 22.55 -29.78
N LYS A 111 9.82 22.59 -29.12
CA LYS A 111 11.12 22.41 -29.77
C LYS A 111 11.57 20.96 -29.83
N GLN A 112 11.37 20.21 -28.78
CA GLN A 112 11.81 18.81 -28.66
C GLN A 112 10.86 18.03 -27.79
N SER A 113 10.70 16.72 -28.08
CA SER A 113 9.97 15.81 -27.17
C SER A 113 10.82 15.43 -25.94
N VAL A 114 10.16 14.96 -24.87
CA VAL A 114 10.84 14.55 -23.65
C VAL A 114 11.83 13.40 -23.89
N GLU A 115 11.53 12.48 -24.82
CA GLU A 115 12.42 11.36 -25.18
C GLU A 115 13.68 11.87 -25.90
N GLN A 116 13.55 12.89 -26.77
CA GLN A 116 14.70 13.52 -27.42
C GLN A 116 15.57 14.24 -26.39
N VAL A 117 14.96 14.95 -25.46
CA VAL A 117 15.65 15.65 -24.36
C VAL A 117 16.34 14.62 -23.45
N ALA A 118 15.66 13.55 -23.02
CA ALA A 118 16.23 12.47 -22.23
C ALA A 118 17.45 11.84 -22.91
N SER A 119 17.34 11.56 -24.23
CA SER A 119 18.45 10.99 -25.01
C SER A 119 19.66 11.92 -25.09
N ARG A 120 19.48 13.23 -24.98
CA ARG A 120 20.58 14.20 -24.95
C ARG A 120 21.23 14.25 -23.56
N PHE A 121 20.44 14.32 -22.49
CA PHE A 121 20.96 14.24 -21.11
C PHE A 121 21.74 12.96 -20.86
N ALA A 122 21.29 11.82 -21.39
CA ALA A 122 21.97 10.53 -21.27
C ALA A 122 23.39 10.50 -21.87
N ARG A 123 23.76 11.47 -22.70
CA ARG A 123 25.09 11.55 -23.34
C ARG A 123 26.06 12.46 -22.59
N LEU A 124 25.58 13.24 -21.64
CA LEU A 124 26.41 14.16 -20.88
C LEU A 124 27.10 13.42 -19.74
N GLY A 125 28.41 13.57 -19.61
CA GLY A 125 29.18 13.01 -18.50
C GLY A 125 28.85 13.66 -17.14
N GLN A 126 28.21 14.83 -17.16
CA GLN A 126 27.76 15.61 -16.02
C GLN A 126 26.43 15.14 -15.45
N VAL A 127 25.77 14.17 -16.09
CA VAL A 127 24.49 13.59 -15.69
C VAL A 127 24.69 12.18 -15.19
N GLN A 128 24.33 11.92 -13.95
CA GLN A 128 24.41 10.57 -13.36
C GLN A 128 23.19 9.71 -13.73
N LYS A 129 22.00 10.31 -13.66
CA LYS A 129 20.71 9.66 -13.96
C LYS A 129 19.71 10.68 -14.48
N PHE A 130 18.67 10.19 -15.11
CA PHE A 130 17.48 10.98 -15.42
C PHE A 130 16.24 10.12 -15.24
N ASP A 131 15.10 10.77 -15.06
CA ASP A 131 13.77 10.15 -15.00
C ASP A 131 12.76 11.02 -15.72
N VAL A 132 11.66 10.43 -16.18
CA VAL A 132 10.52 11.18 -16.69
C VAL A 132 9.51 11.36 -15.56
N ASN A 133 8.86 12.53 -15.50
CA ASN A 133 7.85 12.76 -14.50
C ASN A 133 6.55 12.02 -14.87
N ARG A 134 6.47 10.72 -14.50
CA ARG A 134 5.34 9.84 -14.82
C ARG A 134 4.08 10.26 -14.10
N THR A 135 2.96 10.11 -14.80
CA THR A 135 1.64 10.21 -14.20
C THR A 135 1.34 8.94 -13.40
N ILE A 136 0.99 9.11 -12.13
CA ILE A 136 0.53 8.03 -11.25
C ILE A 136 -0.99 8.08 -11.21
N LYS A 137 -1.63 6.91 -11.33
CA LYS A 137 -3.08 6.76 -11.26
C LYS A 137 -3.47 6.14 -9.92
N ARG A 138 -4.68 6.48 -9.47
CA ARG A 138 -5.30 5.80 -8.33
C ARG A 138 -5.53 4.33 -8.68
N ALA A 139 -5.21 3.44 -7.75
CA ALA A 139 -5.54 2.02 -7.89
C ALA A 139 -7.03 1.76 -7.65
N TYR A 140 -7.70 2.62 -6.86
CA TYR A 140 -9.11 2.50 -6.54
C TYR A 140 -9.98 3.31 -7.51
N THR A 141 -10.91 2.63 -8.15
CA THR A 141 -11.91 3.22 -9.07
C THR A 141 -13.35 3.03 -8.57
N GLY A 142 -13.55 2.29 -7.47
CA GLY A 142 -14.85 2.05 -6.87
C GLY A 142 -15.42 3.29 -6.17
N LYS A 143 -16.74 3.29 -5.97
CA LYS A 143 -17.41 4.31 -5.13
C LYS A 143 -17.54 3.77 -3.71
N ALA A 144 -17.33 4.64 -2.72
CA ALA A 144 -17.69 4.33 -1.35
C ALA A 144 -19.22 4.11 -1.24
N VAL A 145 -19.61 3.14 -0.42
CA VAL A 145 -21.01 2.93 -0.05
C VAL A 145 -21.27 3.59 1.29
N PRO A 146 -22.02 4.71 1.35
CA PRO A 146 -22.27 5.43 2.58
C PRO A 146 -23.03 4.59 3.60
N LEU A 147 -22.64 4.62 4.87
CA LEU A 147 -23.44 4.14 5.97
C LEU A 147 -24.61 5.10 6.20
N SER A 148 -25.83 4.60 6.37
CA SER A 148 -26.98 5.46 6.64
C SER A 148 -26.92 6.08 8.04
N GLU A 149 -27.40 7.32 8.19
CA GLU A 149 -27.49 8.00 9.49
C GLU A 149 -28.37 7.20 10.47
N GLN A 150 -29.45 6.58 9.99
CA GLN A 150 -30.34 5.74 10.81
C GLN A 150 -29.61 4.51 11.36
N LYS A 151 -28.74 3.88 10.58
CA LYS A 151 -27.95 2.72 11.04
C LYS A 151 -26.93 3.15 12.10
N LEU A 152 -26.27 4.30 11.92
CA LEU A 152 -25.37 4.87 12.92
C LEU A 152 -26.10 5.22 14.22
N GLU A 153 -27.27 5.89 14.15
CA GLU A 153 -28.08 6.21 15.31
C GLU A 153 -28.54 4.95 16.06
N ALA A 154 -28.98 3.90 15.33
CA ALA A 154 -29.38 2.63 15.92
C ALA A 154 -28.21 1.93 16.63
N ALA A 155 -27.04 1.88 16.01
CA ALA A 155 -25.84 1.31 16.60
C ALA A 155 -25.40 2.08 17.85
N THR A 156 -25.40 3.42 17.80
CA THR A 156 -25.07 4.28 18.94
C THR A 156 -26.04 4.09 20.11
N ALA A 157 -27.35 3.92 19.84
CA ALA A 157 -28.36 3.66 20.87
C ALA A 157 -28.24 2.26 21.50
N ALA A 158 -27.73 1.28 20.74
CA ALA A 158 -27.54 -0.10 21.18
C ALA A 158 -26.21 -0.34 21.89
N ALA A 159 -25.23 0.56 21.70
CA ALA A 159 -23.89 0.40 22.26
C ALA A 159 -23.92 0.35 23.80
N THR A 160 -23.30 -0.69 24.35
CA THR A 160 -23.10 -0.82 25.80
C THR A 160 -21.68 -0.39 26.13
N ARG A 161 -21.50 0.34 27.23
CA ARG A 161 -20.17 0.77 27.71
C ARG A 161 -19.37 -0.43 28.23
N THR A 162 -18.70 -1.10 27.35
CA THR A 162 -17.67 -2.11 27.63
C THR A 162 -16.31 -1.60 27.17
N ALA A 163 -15.23 -2.24 27.54
CA ALA A 163 -13.93 -1.94 26.95
C ALA A 163 -14.01 -2.08 25.41
N MET A 164 -13.49 -1.13 24.65
CA MET A 164 -13.64 -1.02 23.19
C MET A 164 -15.12 -0.94 22.79
N SER A 165 -15.78 0.15 23.18
CA SER A 165 -17.24 0.29 23.13
C SER A 165 -17.74 1.14 21.96
N ASP A 166 -16.99 1.24 20.87
CA ASP A 166 -17.40 2.02 19.71
C ASP A 166 -18.64 1.40 19.04
N PRO A 167 -19.66 2.20 18.71
CA PRO A 167 -20.95 1.71 18.30
C PRO A 167 -20.95 0.76 17.09
N LEU A 168 -20.03 0.96 16.15
CA LEU A 168 -19.96 0.21 14.90
C LEU A 168 -18.91 -0.93 14.93
N LEU A 169 -18.22 -1.18 16.05
CA LEU A 169 -17.21 -2.25 16.13
C LEU A 169 -17.79 -3.62 15.76
N THR A 170 -19.05 -3.88 16.08
CA THR A 170 -19.74 -5.15 15.73
C THR A 170 -19.96 -5.32 14.23
N GLU A 171 -19.87 -4.24 13.44
CA GLU A 171 -19.94 -4.27 11.98
C GLU A 171 -18.56 -4.46 11.32
N GLN A 172 -17.50 -4.39 12.11
CA GLN A 172 -16.11 -4.44 11.65
C GLN A 172 -15.53 -5.86 11.78
N TRP A 173 -16.01 -6.76 10.91
CA TRP A 173 -15.52 -8.15 10.86
C TRP A 173 -14.01 -8.26 10.63
N ASN A 174 -13.41 -7.26 9.99
CA ASN A 174 -11.99 -7.17 9.70
C ASN A 174 -11.11 -7.03 10.96
N LEU A 175 -11.67 -6.52 12.06
CA LEU A 175 -11.00 -6.37 13.35
C LEU A 175 -11.31 -7.54 14.28
N ILE A 176 -12.57 -7.99 14.33
CA ILE A 176 -13.08 -9.09 15.17
C ILE A 176 -14.14 -9.88 14.39
N ASN A 177 -13.84 -11.14 14.05
CA ASN A 177 -14.74 -12.01 13.30
C ASN A 177 -15.10 -13.27 14.11
N HIS A 178 -16.32 -13.32 14.61
CA HIS A 178 -16.82 -14.47 15.36
C HIS A 178 -17.36 -15.61 14.48
N GLY A 179 -17.35 -15.45 13.14
CA GLY A 179 -17.90 -16.42 12.18
C GLY A 179 -19.42 -16.41 12.13
N ASP A 180 -20.07 -15.34 12.56
CA ASP A 180 -21.52 -15.19 12.64
C ASP A 180 -22.10 -14.18 11.65
N HIS A 181 -21.26 -13.45 10.92
CA HIS A 181 -21.69 -12.58 9.84
C HIS A 181 -22.21 -13.38 8.66
N PHE A 182 -23.42 -13.09 8.20
CA PHE A 182 -23.90 -13.62 6.94
C PHE A 182 -23.42 -12.73 5.80
N ILE A 183 -22.62 -13.29 4.94
CA ILE A 183 -22.00 -12.59 3.83
C ILE A 183 -22.87 -12.63 2.57
N LYS A 184 -23.80 -13.59 2.49
CA LYS A 184 -24.67 -13.82 1.34
C LYS A 184 -25.96 -14.49 1.80
N ASP A 185 -27.06 -13.74 1.92
CA ASP A 185 -28.44 -14.17 2.20
C ASP A 185 -28.59 -15.58 2.85
N GLY A 186 -27.90 -15.82 3.96
CA GLY A 186 -27.92 -17.08 4.68
C GLY A 186 -27.17 -18.25 4.00
N VAL A 187 -26.48 -18.02 2.88
CA VAL A 187 -25.78 -19.06 2.11
C VAL A 187 -24.29 -19.11 2.44
N VAL A 188 -23.64 -17.95 2.64
CA VAL A 188 -22.21 -17.87 2.98
C VAL A 188 -22.06 -17.18 4.32
N LYS A 189 -21.37 -17.83 5.26
CA LYS A 189 -20.97 -17.25 6.54
C LYS A 189 -19.52 -16.83 6.49
N SER A 190 -19.20 -15.78 7.25
CA SER A 190 -17.83 -15.49 7.62
C SER A 190 -17.20 -16.68 8.35
N VAL A 191 -15.89 -16.77 8.31
CA VAL A 191 -15.15 -17.79 9.06
C VAL A 191 -14.58 -17.13 10.30
N LYS A 192 -14.77 -17.79 11.45
CA LYS A 192 -14.22 -17.29 12.71
C LYS A 192 -12.73 -17.05 12.59
N ASP A 193 -12.28 -15.94 13.18
CA ASP A 193 -10.89 -15.51 13.20
C ASP A 193 -10.33 -15.08 11.81
N ALA A 194 -11.19 -15.00 10.76
CA ALA A 194 -10.83 -14.38 9.47
C ALA A 194 -10.82 -12.85 9.60
N ASP A 195 -9.95 -12.34 10.46
CA ASP A 195 -9.72 -10.94 10.81
C ASP A 195 -8.23 -10.72 11.08
N VAL A 196 -7.84 -9.56 11.60
CA VAL A 196 -6.45 -9.24 11.96
C VAL A 196 -6.10 -9.52 13.42
N GLN A 197 -6.97 -10.16 14.20
CA GLN A 197 -6.79 -10.53 15.62
C GLN A 197 -6.54 -9.34 16.56
N CYS A 198 -7.24 -8.23 16.33
CA CYS A 198 -7.11 -7.01 17.13
C CYS A 198 -7.52 -7.22 18.58
N GLN A 199 -8.58 -7.99 18.86
CA GLN A 199 -9.12 -8.14 20.20
C GLN A 199 -8.07 -8.57 21.24
N LYS A 200 -7.24 -9.53 20.90
CA LYS A 200 -6.14 -9.99 21.77
C LYS A 200 -4.93 -9.05 21.72
N ALA A 201 -4.65 -8.45 20.55
CA ALA A 201 -3.56 -7.51 20.40
C ALA A 201 -3.77 -6.26 21.28
N TRP A 202 -4.99 -5.77 21.41
CA TRP A 202 -5.33 -4.62 22.26
C TRP A 202 -5.15 -4.88 23.75
N GLU A 203 -5.10 -6.12 24.20
CA GLU A 203 -4.72 -6.45 25.58
C GLU A 203 -3.25 -6.10 25.87
N ARG A 204 -2.40 -6.06 24.82
CA ARG A 204 -0.97 -5.70 24.93
C ARG A 204 -0.72 -4.22 24.74
N THR A 205 -1.26 -3.64 23.69
CA THR A 205 -1.18 -2.21 23.35
C THR A 205 -2.30 -1.84 22.37
N THR A 206 -2.68 -0.57 22.36
CA THR A 206 -3.69 0.00 21.46
C THR A 206 -3.11 1.07 20.54
N GLY A 207 -1.82 1.39 20.69
CA GLY A 207 -1.11 2.42 19.94
C GLY A 207 -0.13 3.19 20.82
N ASP A 208 0.50 4.20 20.25
CA ASP A 208 1.39 5.18 20.91
C ASP A 208 1.53 6.41 20.01
N SER A 209 1.34 7.61 20.56
CA SER A 209 1.36 8.85 19.79
C SER A 209 2.73 9.24 19.21
N SER A 210 3.79 8.61 19.69
CA SER A 210 5.12 8.78 19.10
C SER A 210 5.30 8.06 17.76
N VAL A 211 4.36 7.16 17.41
CA VAL A 211 4.40 6.41 16.14
C VAL A 211 3.58 7.14 15.09
N ILE A 212 4.24 7.58 14.02
CA ILE A 212 3.61 8.34 12.94
C ILE A 212 3.52 7.48 11.68
N VAL A 213 2.31 7.40 11.12
CA VAL A 213 2.03 6.77 9.83
C VAL A 213 1.73 7.87 8.80
N ALA A 214 2.54 7.96 7.76
CA ALA A 214 2.28 8.87 6.65
C ALA A 214 1.34 8.21 5.64
N VAL A 215 0.18 8.82 5.41
CA VAL A 215 -0.82 8.37 4.43
C VAL A 215 -0.62 9.14 3.13
N LEU A 216 -0.04 8.46 2.13
CA LEU A 216 0.19 8.98 0.79
C LEU A 216 -1.02 8.66 -0.09
N ASP A 217 -2.03 9.53 -0.12
CA ASP A 217 -3.33 9.22 -0.73
C ASP A 217 -4.08 10.49 -1.19
N GLU A 218 -5.41 10.39 -1.35
CA GLU A 218 -6.31 11.54 -1.37
C GLU A 218 -6.21 12.32 -0.05
N GLY A 219 -6.76 13.54 -0.01
CA GLY A 219 -6.83 14.30 1.24
C GLY A 219 -7.65 13.59 2.31
N VAL A 220 -7.12 13.54 3.52
CA VAL A 220 -7.84 13.05 4.70
C VAL A 220 -8.72 14.15 5.27
N PHE A 221 -9.94 13.82 5.68
CA PHE A 221 -10.81 14.74 6.41
C PHE A 221 -10.34 14.87 7.87
N VAL A 222 -9.36 15.75 8.09
CA VAL A 222 -8.65 15.91 9.36
C VAL A 222 -9.55 16.35 10.51
N GLU A 223 -10.69 17.02 10.20
CA GLU A 223 -11.67 17.45 11.20
C GLU A 223 -12.70 16.36 11.54
N HIS A 224 -12.56 15.14 10.98
CA HIS A 224 -13.46 14.04 11.30
C HIS A 224 -13.35 13.73 12.80
N PRO A 225 -14.49 13.73 13.56
CA PRO A 225 -14.44 13.61 15.02
C PRO A 225 -13.80 12.31 15.52
N ASP A 226 -13.85 11.26 14.70
CA ASP A 226 -13.25 9.96 14.97
C ASP A 226 -11.79 9.84 14.52
N LEU A 227 -11.23 10.88 13.90
CA LEU A 227 -9.83 10.92 13.44
C LEU A 227 -9.01 12.03 14.09
N LEU A 228 -9.63 13.19 14.33
CA LEU A 228 -8.96 14.42 14.74
C LEU A 228 -7.94 14.24 15.90
N PRO A 229 -8.23 13.49 16.98
CA PRO A 229 -7.28 13.30 18.07
C PRO A 229 -6.00 12.54 17.65
N ASN A 230 -6.10 11.74 16.60
CA ASN A 230 -5.00 10.93 16.06
C ASN A 230 -4.38 11.51 14.77
N ILE A 231 -4.76 12.73 14.37
CA ILE A 231 -4.04 13.44 13.30
C ILE A 231 -2.73 13.98 13.85
N TRP A 232 -1.66 13.80 13.09
CA TRP A 232 -0.36 14.40 13.38
C TRP A 232 -0.43 15.92 13.24
N VAL A 233 0.27 16.62 14.11
CA VAL A 233 0.31 18.09 14.14
C VAL A 233 1.76 18.55 14.11
N ASN A 234 2.12 19.36 13.11
CA ASN A 234 3.34 20.15 13.14
C ASN A 234 3.12 21.40 14.01
N GLU A 235 3.60 21.36 15.24
CA GLU A 235 3.43 22.46 16.19
C GLU A 235 4.27 23.70 15.82
N GLY A 236 5.26 23.55 14.92
CA GLY A 236 6.07 24.65 14.40
C GLY A 236 5.33 25.54 13.41
N GLU A 237 4.19 25.10 12.92
CA GLU A 237 3.44 25.74 11.84
C GLU A 237 2.06 26.28 12.27
N SER A 238 1.49 27.13 11.44
CA SER A 238 0.15 27.68 11.65
C SER A 238 -0.73 27.43 10.43
N LEU A 239 -1.99 27.05 10.65
CA LEU A 239 -2.96 26.76 9.56
C LEU A 239 -3.05 27.96 8.60
N TYR A 240 -2.99 27.62 7.30
CA TYR A 240 -3.09 28.57 6.19
C TYR A 240 -1.99 29.66 6.18
N SER A 241 -0.88 29.42 6.87
CA SER A 241 0.27 30.30 6.82
C SER A 241 0.93 30.29 5.44
N GLU A 242 1.34 31.46 4.97
CA GLU A 242 2.22 31.61 3.78
C GLU A 242 3.70 31.71 4.19
N VAL A 243 3.98 31.52 5.46
CA VAL A 243 5.32 31.52 6.03
C VAL A 243 5.66 30.10 6.45
N ASP A 244 6.81 29.62 6.08
CA ASP A 244 7.46 28.41 6.58
C ASP A 244 8.15 28.81 7.91
N ALA A 245 7.54 28.46 9.02
CA ALA A 245 7.96 28.99 10.32
C ALA A 245 8.99 28.09 11.00
N ASP A 246 9.02 26.80 10.71
CA ASP A 246 9.99 25.83 11.22
C ASP A 246 11.20 25.64 10.28
N GLY A 247 11.12 26.16 9.04
CA GLY A 247 12.22 26.14 8.07
C GLY A 247 12.42 24.77 7.39
N ASN A 248 11.38 23.93 7.35
CA ASN A 248 11.42 22.63 6.70
C ASN A 248 11.18 22.69 5.17
N GLY A 249 10.87 23.89 4.63
CA GLY A 249 10.59 24.13 3.21
C GLY A 249 9.13 24.01 2.82
N TYR A 250 8.22 23.73 3.75
CA TYR A 250 6.80 23.53 3.52
C TYR A 250 5.95 24.49 4.36
N LYS A 251 5.19 25.37 3.73
CA LYS A 251 4.42 26.41 4.39
C LYS A 251 3.08 25.92 4.88
N GLY A 252 2.77 26.15 6.16
CA GLY A 252 1.48 25.87 6.75
C GLY A 252 1.10 24.41 6.81
N ASP A 253 2.07 23.51 6.87
CA ASP A 253 1.94 22.05 6.85
C ASP A 253 1.53 21.45 8.21
N VAL A 254 0.57 22.08 8.88
CA VAL A 254 0.12 21.71 10.24
C VAL A 254 -0.31 20.26 10.37
N TYR A 255 -1.01 19.71 9.38
CA TYR A 255 -1.49 18.31 9.39
C TYR A 255 -0.78 17.42 8.37
N GLY A 256 0.29 17.93 7.78
CA GLY A 256 0.94 17.38 6.61
C GLY A 256 0.80 18.32 5.42
N TYR A 257 1.01 17.82 4.19
CA TYR A 257 1.12 18.69 3.02
C TYR A 257 0.38 18.13 1.80
N ASN A 258 -0.17 19.03 0.99
CA ASN A 258 -0.76 18.74 -0.30
C ASN A 258 0.26 18.92 -1.41
N PHE A 259 0.87 17.83 -1.85
CA PHE A 259 1.93 17.81 -2.87
C PHE A 259 1.43 18.03 -4.30
N VAL A 260 0.11 17.89 -4.53
CA VAL A 260 -0.52 18.20 -5.83
C VAL A 260 -0.57 19.71 -6.05
N HIS A 261 -1.00 20.44 -5.04
CA HIS A 261 -1.16 21.89 -5.08
C HIS A 261 -0.06 22.67 -4.41
N GLN A 262 0.95 22.00 -3.83
CA GLN A 262 2.10 22.58 -3.13
C GLN A 262 1.66 23.59 -2.04
N THR A 263 0.85 23.13 -1.10
CA THR A 263 0.28 23.93 0.00
C THR A 263 0.01 23.07 1.23
N GLY A 264 0.11 23.65 2.43
CA GLY A 264 -0.32 23.02 3.68
C GLY A 264 -1.84 22.80 3.79
N LYS A 265 -2.63 23.30 2.84
CA LYS A 265 -4.07 23.09 2.83
C LYS A 265 -4.43 21.70 2.31
N ILE A 266 -4.83 20.82 3.21
CA ILE A 266 -5.39 19.51 2.84
C ILE A 266 -6.81 19.67 2.30
N VAL A 267 -7.13 18.99 1.20
CA VAL A 267 -8.46 19.03 0.55
C VAL A 267 -9.04 17.63 0.53
N SER A 268 -10.09 17.40 1.31
CA SER A 268 -10.80 16.12 1.42
C SER A 268 -12.23 16.15 0.85
N ASN A 269 -12.69 17.31 0.37
CA ASN A 269 -14.07 17.52 -0.06
C ASN A 269 -14.19 17.83 -1.57
N ASN A 270 -13.20 17.48 -2.36
CA ASN A 270 -13.30 17.60 -3.80
C ASN A 270 -14.36 16.62 -4.32
N VAL A 271 -15.23 17.09 -5.22
CA VAL A 271 -16.37 16.29 -5.74
C VAL A 271 -15.94 15.07 -6.57
N TYR A 272 -14.72 15.04 -7.03
CA TYR A 272 -14.13 13.92 -7.76
C TYR A 272 -13.31 12.98 -6.89
N ASP A 273 -13.11 13.31 -5.61
CA ASP A 273 -12.48 12.42 -4.65
C ASP A 273 -13.51 11.45 -4.06
N SER A 274 -13.08 10.23 -3.82
CA SER A 274 -13.93 9.16 -3.29
C SER A 274 -14.00 9.14 -1.77
N GLY A 275 -13.14 9.91 -1.09
CA GLY A 275 -12.90 9.84 0.34
C GLY A 275 -11.93 8.73 0.73
N HIS A 276 -11.19 8.19 -0.25
CA HIS A 276 -10.31 7.04 -0.09
C HIS A 276 -9.24 7.26 0.99
N GLY A 277 -8.52 8.39 0.97
CA GLY A 277 -7.52 8.68 2.01
C GLY A 277 -8.10 8.79 3.42
N THR A 278 -9.34 9.30 3.56
CA THR A 278 -10.04 9.33 4.85
C THR A 278 -10.40 7.92 5.32
N HIS A 279 -10.85 7.06 4.39
CA HIS A 279 -11.17 5.66 4.68
C HIS A 279 -9.94 4.87 5.12
N VAL A 280 -8.83 5.02 4.40
CA VAL A 280 -7.53 4.42 4.73
C VAL A 280 -7.05 4.85 6.12
N ALA A 281 -7.10 6.16 6.42
CA ALA A 281 -6.72 6.69 7.73
C ALA A 281 -7.56 6.11 8.87
N GLY A 282 -8.87 5.92 8.64
CA GLY A 282 -9.78 5.35 9.64
C GLY A 282 -9.48 3.90 9.98
N VAL A 283 -9.07 3.07 9.02
CA VAL A 283 -8.65 1.68 9.28
C VAL A 283 -7.44 1.64 10.21
N ILE A 284 -6.51 2.58 10.07
CA ILE A 284 -5.27 2.61 10.85
C ILE A 284 -5.52 3.18 12.25
N ALA A 285 -6.19 4.35 12.35
CA ALA A 285 -6.12 5.20 13.53
C ALA A 285 -7.41 5.96 13.88
N ALA A 286 -8.61 5.52 13.45
CA ALA A 286 -9.84 6.03 14.08
C ALA A 286 -9.76 5.80 15.60
N VAL A 287 -10.24 6.75 16.39
CA VAL A 287 -10.05 6.74 17.85
C VAL A 287 -10.87 5.65 18.50
N ASN A 288 -10.22 4.64 19.05
CA ASN A 288 -10.90 3.55 19.75
C ASN A 288 -11.47 4.01 21.09
N ASN A 289 -12.57 3.39 21.49
CA ASN A 289 -13.21 3.56 22.81
C ASN A 289 -13.58 5.01 23.14
N ASN A 290 -13.86 5.82 22.12
CA ASN A 290 -14.34 7.21 22.29
C ASN A 290 -15.88 7.28 22.34
N GLY A 291 -16.56 6.17 22.10
CA GLY A 291 -18.02 6.03 22.15
C GLY A 291 -18.76 6.58 20.94
N ILE A 292 -18.03 6.85 19.83
CA ILE A 292 -18.60 7.23 18.54
C ILE A 292 -18.05 6.33 17.43
N GLY A 293 -18.82 6.15 16.36
CA GLY A 293 -18.38 5.55 15.10
C GLY A 293 -17.73 4.18 15.22
N ILE A 294 -16.50 4.09 14.76
CA ILE A 294 -15.76 2.86 14.52
C ILE A 294 -14.55 2.72 15.46
N SER A 295 -14.02 1.48 15.56
CA SER A 295 -12.66 1.23 16.06
C SER A 295 -11.67 1.10 14.89
N SER A 296 -10.37 1.16 15.20
CA SER A 296 -9.27 0.96 14.26
C SER A 296 -8.18 0.08 14.88
N ILE A 297 -7.17 -0.27 14.10
CA ILE A 297 -6.12 -1.19 14.56
C ILE A 297 -5.26 -0.56 15.65
N ALA A 298 -4.86 0.70 15.49
CA ALA A 298 -3.91 1.39 16.36
C ALA A 298 -4.43 2.75 16.89
N GLY A 299 -5.75 2.88 17.03
CA GLY A 299 -6.44 4.13 17.38
C GLY A 299 -6.40 4.53 18.86
N GLY A 300 -5.66 3.80 19.70
CA GLY A 300 -5.57 4.07 21.12
C GLY A 300 -6.68 3.41 21.96
N ASP A 301 -6.93 3.95 23.15
CA ASP A 301 -7.92 3.43 24.11
C ASP A 301 -8.96 4.50 24.54
N GLY A 302 -9.03 5.60 23.82
CA GLY A 302 -9.88 6.76 24.13
C GLY A 302 -9.24 7.76 25.09
N THR A 303 -8.06 7.48 25.62
CA THR A 303 -7.27 8.49 26.36
C THR A 303 -6.42 9.33 25.42
N ALA A 304 -6.05 10.52 25.84
CA ALA A 304 -5.20 11.38 25.03
C ALA A 304 -3.87 10.70 24.70
N ASP A 305 -3.40 10.89 23.48
CA ASP A 305 -2.11 10.40 22.98
C ASP A 305 -1.87 8.89 23.07
N SER A 306 -2.93 8.10 23.20
CA SER A 306 -2.85 6.64 23.23
C SER A 306 -2.84 5.98 21.85
N GLY A 307 -3.27 6.68 20.80
CA GLY A 307 -3.29 6.19 19.43
C GLY A 307 -2.08 6.67 18.61
N VAL A 308 -1.80 5.95 17.51
CA VAL A 308 -0.77 6.39 16.53
C VAL A 308 -1.23 7.65 15.81
N LYS A 309 -0.32 8.41 15.22
CA LYS A 309 -0.61 9.66 14.52
C LYS A 309 -0.60 9.47 13.01
N ILE A 310 -1.57 10.07 12.34
CA ILE A 310 -1.70 10.10 10.88
C ILE A 310 -1.13 11.42 10.34
N MET A 311 -0.04 11.34 9.58
CA MET A 311 0.50 12.45 8.81
C MET A 311 -0.10 12.42 7.40
N VAL A 312 -0.74 13.51 6.98
CA VAL A 312 -1.42 13.56 5.68
C VAL A 312 -0.46 14.00 4.59
N CYS A 313 -0.14 13.10 3.68
CA CYS A 313 0.65 13.38 2.50
C CYS A 313 -0.24 13.29 1.26
N GLN A 314 -0.97 14.38 0.95
CA GLN A 314 -1.93 14.37 -0.15
C GLN A 314 -1.22 14.37 -1.50
N ILE A 315 -1.29 13.24 -2.22
CA ILE A 315 -0.71 13.06 -3.56
C ILE A 315 -1.77 12.91 -4.66
N PHE A 316 -3.05 12.79 -4.30
CA PHE A 316 -4.18 12.80 -5.22
C PHE A 316 -5.17 13.90 -4.83
N SER A 317 -5.73 14.61 -5.83
CA SER A 317 -6.73 15.67 -5.61
C SER A 317 -7.63 15.83 -6.83
N GLY A 318 -8.86 15.41 -6.72
CA GLY A 318 -9.85 15.53 -7.78
C GLY A 318 -9.43 14.85 -9.08
N ASN A 319 -9.60 15.56 -10.19
CA ASN A 319 -9.17 15.12 -11.52
C ASN A 319 -7.76 15.61 -11.91
N VAL A 320 -7.03 16.20 -10.96
CA VAL A 320 -5.66 16.65 -11.23
C VAL A 320 -4.76 15.43 -11.32
N ALA A 321 -3.99 15.36 -12.40
CA ALA A 321 -2.99 14.32 -12.55
C ALA A 321 -1.93 14.44 -11.45
N THR A 322 -1.68 13.37 -10.75
CA THR A 322 -0.52 13.30 -9.86
C THR A 322 0.68 12.71 -10.59
N SER A 323 1.86 12.94 -10.07
CA SER A 323 3.10 12.54 -10.73
C SER A 323 4.11 11.98 -9.73
N ILE A 324 5.12 11.30 -10.26
CA ILE A 324 6.27 10.85 -9.47
C ILE A 324 6.86 11.99 -8.65
N LEU A 325 6.95 13.20 -9.18
CA LEU A 325 7.50 14.35 -8.49
C LEU A 325 6.75 14.66 -7.18
N SER A 326 5.42 14.61 -7.19
CA SER A 326 4.60 14.79 -5.98
C SER A 326 4.83 13.65 -4.98
N THR A 327 4.91 12.41 -5.47
CA THR A 327 5.07 11.21 -4.63
C THR A 327 6.44 11.18 -3.94
N VAL A 328 7.53 11.43 -4.67
CA VAL A 328 8.88 11.40 -4.08
C VAL A 328 9.10 12.50 -3.07
N ARG A 329 8.51 13.68 -3.30
CA ARG A 329 8.50 14.78 -2.33
C ARG A 329 7.76 14.39 -1.05
N ALA A 330 6.61 13.74 -1.18
CA ALA A 330 5.82 13.22 -0.05
C ALA A 330 6.60 12.16 0.76
N ILE A 331 7.28 11.24 0.08
CA ILE A 331 8.10 10.20 0.73
C ILE A 331 9.23 10.81 1.56
N LYS A 332 9.97 11.76 0.97
CA LYS A 332 11.06 12.43 1.70
C LYS A 332 10.52 13.26 2.87
N TYR A 333 9.46 14.05 2.64
CA TYR A 333 8.78 14.82 3.69
C TYR A 333 8.37 13.93 4.87
N ALA A 334 7.76 12.79 4.60
CA ALA A 334 7.35 11.84 5.64
C ALA A 334 8.54 11.38 6.50
N ALA A 335 9.67 11.03 5.87
CA ALA A 335 10.89 10.63 6.59
C ALA A 335 11.44 11.77 7.45
N ASP A 336 11.47 12.99 6.90
CA ASP A 336 12.05 14.17 7.55
C ASP A 336 11.22 14.63 8.75
N ASN A 337 9.90 14.40 8.72
CA ASN A 337 8.97 14.77 9.77
C ASN A 337 8.59 13.59 10.71
N GLY A 338 9.41 12.54 10.74
CA GLY A 338 9.35 11.50 11.76
C GLY A 338 8.36 10.36 11.50
N ALA A 339 7.76 10.26 10.32
CA ALA A 339 6.98 9.08 9.98
C ALA A 339 7.87 7.85 9.87
N VAL A 340 7.40 6.72 10.42
CA VAL A 340 8.11 5.44 10.42
C VAL A 340 7.41 4.37 9.58
N VAL A 341 6.18 4.63 9.17
CA VAL A 341 5.40 3.80 8.25
C VAL A 341 4.88 4.65 7.10
N LEU A 342 5.13 4.22 5.85
CA LEU A 342 4.46 4.76 4.67
C LEU A 342 3.27 3.86 4.32
N GLN A 343 2.09 4.44 4.30
CA GLN A 343 0.87 3.83 3.82
C GLN A 343 0.63 4.24 2.37
N CYS A 344 0.74 3.28 1.44
CA CYS A 344 0.70 3.50 0.00
C CYS A 344 -0.38 2.63 -0.66
N SER A 345 -1.64 3.08 -0.63
CA SER A 345 -2.73 2.40 -1.33
C SER A 345 -2.75 2.72 -2.83
N TRP A 346 -1.59 2.67 -3.47
CA TRP A 346 -1.36 2.93 -4.89
C TRP A 346 -0.15 2.12 -5.39
N GLY A 347 0.03 2.06 -6.71
CA GLY A 347 1.15 1.38 -7.36
C GLY A 347 0.99 1.41 -8.88
N TYR A 348 1.90 0.74 -9.59
CA TYR A 348 1.75 0.51 -11.02
C TYR A 348 0.89 -0.73 -11.27
N VAL A 349 0.19 -0.73 -12.41
CA VAL A 349 -0.59 -1.89 -12.87
C VAL A 349 0.30 -3.12 -12.93
N SER A 350 -0.21 -4.27 -12.49
CA SER A 350 0.53 -5.54 -12.55
C SER A 350 1.06 -5.84 -13.96
N PRO A 351 2.27 -6.38 -14.11
CA PRO A 351 2.78 -6.83 -15.42
C PRO A 351 1.94 -7.96 -16.03
N CYS A 352 1.16 -8.67 -15.21
CA CYS A 352 0.29 -9.76 -15.63
C CYS A 352 -1.16 -9.34 -15.84
N ALA A 353 -1.49 -8.05 -15.68
CA ALA A 353 -2.84 -7.54 -15.84
C ALA A 353 -3.33 -7.63 -17.29
N ASN A 354 -4.64 -7.82 -17.46
CA ASN A 354 -5.26 -7.79 -18.77
C ASN A 354 -5.22 -6.36 -19.35
N VAL A 355 -4.45 -6.19 -20.41
CA VAL A 355 -4.25 -4.88 -21.05
C VAL A 355 -5.53 -4.28 -21.65
N TYR A 356 -6.52 -5.09 -21.98
CA TYR A 356 -7.81 -4.63 -22.51
C TYR A 356 -8.66 -3.96 -21.43
N ASP A 357 -8.53 -4.39 -20.17
CA ASP A 357 -9.29 -3.87 -19.05
C ASP A 357 -8.54 -2.74 -18.31
N TRP A 358 -7.21 -2.82 -18.26
CA TRP A 358 -6.38 -1.97 -17.41
C TRP A 358 -5.41 -1.04 -18.17
N GLY A 359 -5.34 -1.16 -19.49
CA GLY A 359 -4.42 -0.39 -20.33
C GLY A 359 -3.00 -0.95 -20.32
N ALA A 360 -1.99 -0.09 -20.37
CA ALA A 360 -0.60 -0.53 -20.39
C ALA A 360 -0.22 -1.19 -19.04
N ALA A 361 0.44 -2.35 -19.11
CA ALA A 361 1.05 -2.98 -17.95
C ALA A 361 2.14 -2.08 -17.33
N GLY A 362 2.37 -2.24 -16.04
CA GLY A 362 3.49 -1.64 -15.35
C GLY A 362 4.81 -2.37 -15.63
N PHE A 363 5.79 -2.17 -14.78
CA PHE A 363 7.12 -2.77 -14.92
C PHE A 363 7.06 -4.29 -14.80
N ALA A 364 7.75 -5.00 -15.70
CA ALA A 364 7.74 -6.46 -15.75
C ALA A 364 8.69 -7.12 -14.75
N SER A 365 9.67 -6.38 -14.23
CA SER A 365 10.63 -6.87 -13.23
C SER A 365 11.14 -5.77 -12.31
N LYS A 366 11.76 -6.16 -11.20
CA LYS A 366 12.46 -5.24 -10.29
C LYS A 366 13.54 -4.44 -11.00
N GLU A 367 14.31 -5.08 -11.86
CA GLU A 367 15.38 -4.43 -12.63
C GLU A 367 14.81 -3.37 -13.57
N GLU A 368 13.70 -3.67 -14.23
CA GLU A 368 13.03 -2.71 -15.11
C GLU A 368 12.49 -1.51 -14.32
N TRP A 369 11.84 -1.75 -13.18
CA TRP A 369 11.40 -0.67 -12.29
C TRP A 369 12.57 0.16 -11.76
N MET A 370 13.63 -0.48 -11.28
CA MET A 370 14.83 0.21 -10.77
C MET A 370 15.51 1.09 -11.84
N ALA A 371 15.55 0.61 -13.08
CA ALA A 371 16.12 1.35 -14.21
C ALA A 371 15.17 2.44 -14.71
N GLY A 372 13.88 2.15 -14.71
CA GLY A 372 12.85 3.02 -15.26
C GLY A 372 12.32 4.09 -14.30
N SER A 373 12.50 3.94 -12.98
CA SER A 373 12.07 4.91 -11.95
C SER A 373 13.17 5.14 -10.90
N PRO A 374 14.35 5.61 -11.31
CA PRO A 374 15.48 5.75 -10.40
C PRO A 374 15.26 6.77 -9.28
N LEU A 375 14.50 7.84 -9.51
CA LEU A 375 14.18 8.84 -8.50
C LEU A 375 13.22 8.30 -7.43
N GLU A 376 12.16 7.57 -7.85
CA GLU A 376 11.22 6.94 -6.93
C GLU A 376 11.92 5.93 -6.03
N ARG A 377 12.78 5.09 -6.63
CA ARG A 377 13.59 4.12 -5.89
C ARG A 377 14.48 4.81 -4.86
N GLU A 378 15.17 5.89 -5.23
CA GLU A 378 16.07 6.61 -4.31
C GLU A 378 15.29 7.30 -3.17
N ALA A 379 14.11 7.83 -3.44
CA ALA A 379 13.26 8.41 -2.40
C ALA A 379 12.73 7.35 -1.42
N LEU A 380 12.31 6.17 -1.92
CA LEU A 380 11.89 5.05 -1.08
C LEU A 380 13.06 4.49 -0.25
N GLU A 381 14.26 4.40 -0.84
CA GLU A 381 15.46 4.00 -0.11
C GLU A 381 15.86 5.02 0.96
N TYR A 382 15.66 6.32 0.69
CA TYR A 382 15.82 7.37 1.69
C TYR A 382 14.91 7.15 2.89
N PHE A 383 13.61 6.90 2.67
CA PHE A 383 12.68 6.60 3.75
C PHE A 383 13.10 5.34 4.51
N ARG A 384 13.42 4.27 3.82
CA ARG A 384 13.84 3.00 4.40
C ARG A 384 15.10 3.13 5.29
N THR A 385 15.99 4.08 4.95
CA THR A 385 17.28 4.26 5.62
C THR A 385 17.21 5.28 6.74
N TYR A 386 16.55 6.41 6.51
CA TYR A 386 16.65 7.59 7.38
C TYR A 386 15.38 7.89 8.21
N ALA A 387 14.29 7.19 7.99
CA ALA A 387 13.14 7.25 8.90
C ALA A 387 13.45 6.54 10.22
N GLY A 388 12.70 6.89 11.26
CA GLY A 388 12.94 6.35 12.61
C GLY A 388 14.20 6.90 13.27
N ASP A 389 14.63 6.25 14.35
CA ASP A 389 15.77 6.67 15.16
C ASP A 389 16.56 5.43 15.64
N ALA A 390 17.88 5.45 15.46
CA ALA A 390 18.78 4.41 15.94
C ALA A 390 18.73 4.16 17.46
N ASN A 391 18.21 5.11 18.24
CA ASN A 391 17.99 4.99 19.69
C ASN A 391 16.50 4.78 20.05
N GLY A 392 15.60 4.81 19.05
CA GLY A 392 14.17 4.61 19.20
C GLY A 392 13.74 3.14 19.13
N ALA A 393 12.44 2.90 18.96
CA ALA A 393 11.89 1.55 18.79
C ALA A 393 12.21 0.95 17.41
N ILE A 394 12.41 1.81 16.41
CA ILE A 394 12.70 1.40 15.03
C ILE A 394 13.78 2.26 14.40
N GLU A 395 14.75 1.62 13.75
CA GLU A 395 15.75 2.22 12.86
C GLU A 395 15.39 1.89 11.41
N GLY A 396 15.20 2.92 10.59
CA GLY A 396 14.66 2.82 9.24
C GLY A 396 13.13 2.83 9.20
N GLY A 397 12.56 3.01 8.00
CA GLY A 397 11.12 3.06 7.77
C GLY A 397 10.59 1.83 7.04
N ILE A 398 9.31 1.53 7.25
CA ILE A 398 8.59 0.43 6.58
C ILE A 398 7.57 1.03 5.61
N ALA A 399 7.69 0.68 4.33
CA ALA A 399 6.73 1.07 3.30
C ALA A 399 5.80 -0.10 2.97
N VAL A 400 4.48 0.16 3.02
CA VAL A 400 3.42 -0.83 2.78
C VAL A 400 2.61 -0.39 1.56
N PHE A 401 2.47 -1.28 0.58
CA PHE A 401 1.80 -1.03 -0.68
C PHE A 401 0.61 -1.95 -0.90
N ALA A 402 -0.43 -1.44 -1.53
CA ALA A 402 -1.48 -2.27 -2.09
C ALA A 402 -0.94 -3.15 -3.23
N GLY A 403 -1.29 -4.44 -3.25
CA GLY A 403 -0.80 -5.39 -4.25
C GLY A 403 -1.40 -5.21 -5.65
N GLY A 404 -2.54 -4.49 -5.76
CA GLY A 404 -3.28 -4.23 -6.98
C GLY A 404 -4.60 -4.99 -7.08
N ASN A 405 -5.50 -4.52 -7.96
CA ASN A 405 -6.89 -4.96 -8.05
C ASN A 405 -7.25 -5.53 -9.44
N GLU A 406 -6.26 -6.01 -10.18
CA GLU A 406 -6.40 -6.47 -11.55
C GLU A 406 -6.75 -7.97 -11.66
N ASN A 407 -6.87 -8.69 -10.52
CA ASN A 407 -6.94 -10.15 -10.48
C ASN A 407 -5.78 -10.78 -11.29
N ALA A 408 -4.60 -10.27 -11.09
CA ALA A 408 -3.41 -10.61 -11.85
C ALA A 408 -2.45 -11.48 -11.05
N ALA A 409 -1.72 -12.32 -11.77
CA ALA A 409 -0.83 -13.34 -11.24
C ALA A 409 0.57 -12.80 -10.87
N ALA A 410 0.66 -11.54 -10.47
CA ALA A 410 1.80 -10.87 -9.88
C ALA A 410 1.35 -9.58 -9.20
N ALA A 411 2.03 -9.13 -8.15
CA ALA A 411 1.83 -7.81 -7.58
C ALA A 411 2.46 -6.72 -8.48
N GLY A 412 1.99 -5.48 -8.33
CA GLY A 412 2.56 -4.30 -9.00
C GLY A 412 3.74 -3.69 -8.23
N TYR A 413 4.66 -3.03 -8.98
CA TYR A 413 5.72 -2.22 -8.36
C TYR A 413 5.15 -0.87 -7.88
N PRO A 414 5.82 -0.20 -6.92
CA PRO A 414 7.05 -0.59 -6.21
C PRO A 414 6.83 -1.70 -5.17
N GLY A 415 5.60 -1.98 -4.74
CA GLY A 415 5.28 -2.92 -3.67
C GLY A 415 5.82 -4.34 -3.88
N ALA A 416 5.90 -4.79 -5.13
CA ALA A 416 6.44 -6.11 -5.49
C ALA A 416 7.96 -6.28 -5.26
N ALA A 417 8.69 -5.20 -4.92
CA ALA A 417 10.11 -5.31 -4.58
C ALA A 417 10.28 -5.83 -3.14
N ASP A 418 11.27 -6.72 -2.96
CA ASP A 418 11.48 -7.46 -1.69
C ASP A 418 11.73 -6.56 -0.47
N GLU A 419 12.13 -5.30 -0.69
CA GLU A 419 12.40 -4.32 0.35
C GLU A 419 11.13 -3.75 0.98
N TYR A 420 9.96 -3.92 0.34
CA TYR A 420 8.68 -3.35 0.74
C TYR A 420 7.66 -4.45 1.05
N ILE A 421 6.54 -4.05 1.63
CA ILE A 421 5.44 -4.97 1.93
C ILE A 421 4.34 -4.75 0.88
N SER A 422 4.05 -5.77 0.07
CA SER A 422 2.91 -5.79 -0.84
C SER A 422 1.77 -6.61 -0.27
N VAL A 423 0.57 -6.05 -0.22
CA VAL A 423 -0.57 -6.61 0.49
C VAL A 423 -1.66 -7.07 -0.49
N ALA A 424 -1.97 -8.37 -0.49
CA ALA A 424 -3.13 -8.94 -1.17
C ALA A 424 -4.39 -8.83 -0.30
N ALA A 425 -5.56 -8.89 -0.92
CA ALA A 425 -6.85 -8.76 -0.24
C ALA A 425 -7.53 -10.09 0.00
N THR A 426 -8.04 -10.30 1.23
CA THR A 426 -8.89 -11.42 1.60
C THR A 426 -10.32 -10.97 1.92
N ALA A 427 -11.26 -11.90 1.74
CA ALA A 427 -12.65 -11.80 2.18
C ALA A 427 -12.80 -12.28 3.64
N ALA A 428 -14.01 -12.14 4.20
CA ALA A 428 -14.34 -12.49 5.59
C ALA A 428 -14.34 -14.01 5.88
N ASP A 429 -13.91 -14.83 4.94
CA ASP A 429 -13.83 -16.29 5.01
C ASP A 429 -12.44 -16.85 4.69
N PHE A 430 -11.40 -16.02 4.78
CA PHE A 430 -10.01 -16.31 4.38
C PHE A 430 -9.80 -16.57 2.88
N THR A 431 -10.84 -16.51 2.06
CA THR A 431 -10.67 -16.70 0.62
C THR A 431 -10.12 -15.44 -0.04
N PRO A 432 -9.41 -15.53 -1.19
CA PRO A 432 -8.95 -14.35 -1.89
C PRO A 432 -10.12 -13.49 -2.35
N ALA A 433 -10.02 -12.18 -2.23
CA ALA A 433 -10.96 -11.27 -2.88
C ALA A 433 -10.87 -11.43 -4.40
N VAL A 434 -12.01 -11.38 -5.11
CA VAL A 434 -12.07 -11.71 -6.54
C VAL A 434 -11.27 -10.78 -7.45
N TYR A 435 -10.90 -9.61 -6.95
CA TYR A 435 -10.10 -8.62 -7.67
C TYR A 435 -8.60 -8.68 -7.32
N THR A 436 -8.21 -9.35 -6.22
CA THR A 436 -6.85 -9.22 -5.69
C THR A 436 -5.78 -9.75 -6.64
N ASN A 437 -4.68 -9.02 -6.74
CA ASN A 437 -3.45 -9.57 -7.28
C ASN A 437 -2.84 -10.56 -6.29
N PHE A 438 -2.06 -11.50 -6.80
CA PHE A 438 -1.50 -12.62 -6.03
C PHE A 438 -0.24 -13.16 -6.71
N GLY A 439 0.54 -14.00 -6.04
CA GLY A 439 1.73 -14.61 -6.62
C GLY A 439 3.01 -13.80 -6.43
N PRO A 440 3.94 -13.76 -7.40
CA PRO A 440 5.22 -13.08 -7.25
C PRO A 440 5.08 -11.63 -6.83
N GLY A 441 5.89 -11.21 -5.86
CA GLY A 441 5.88 -9.87 -5.30
C GLY A 441 4.81 -9.61 -4.23
N THR A 442 3.92 -10.56 -3.95
CA THR A 442 2.99 -10.48 -2.81
C THR A 442 3.70 -10.89 -1.53
N THR A 443 3.73 -10.03 -0.51
CA THR A 443 4.41 -10.30 0.76
C THR A 443 3.50 -10.93 1.79
N ILE A 444 2.28 -10.39 1.93
CA ILE A 444 1.31 -10.77 2.98
C ILE A 444 -0.10 -10.45 2.48
N SER A 445 -1.13 -10.98 3.12
CA SER A 445 -2.52 -10.64 2.86
C SER A 445 -3.22 -10.08 4.09
N ALA A 446 -4.31 -9.35 3.86
CA ALA A 446 -5.13 -8.76 4.91
C ALA A 446 -6.59 -8.59 4.43
N PRO A 447 -7.56 -8.35 5.34
CA PRO A 447 -8.93 -8.06 4.97
C PRO A 447 -9.04 -6.88 4.01
N GLY A 448 -9.55 -7.11 2.81
CA GLY A 448 -9.79 -6.07 1.80
C GLY A 448 -11.26 -5.91 1.42
N GLY A 449 -12.10 -6.87 1.86
CA GLY A 449 -13.49 -6.96 1.45
C GLY A 449 -13.65 -7.63 0.10
N ASP A 450 -14.88 -8.02 -0.23
CA ASP A 450 -15.18 -8.70 -1.50
C ASP A 450 -16.65 -8.53 -1.89
N GLN A 451 -17.00 -7.31 -2.28
CA GLN A 451 -18.36 -6.94 -2.63
C GLN A 451 -18.90 -7.77 -3.81
N ASP A 452 -18.12 -7.94 -4.86
CA ASP A 452 -18.54 -8.63 -6.08
C ASP A 452 -18.92 -10.11 -5.83
N TYR A 453 -18.26 -10.76 -4.86
CA TYR A 453 -18.60 -12.12 -4.46
C TYR A 453 -19.98 -12.22 -3.80
N TYR A 454 -20.32 -11.21 -3.01
CA TYR A 454 -21.56 -11.17 -2.24
C TYR A 454 -22.76 -10.67 -3.05
N TYR A 455 -22.50 -10.11 -4.23
CA TYR A 455 -23.48 -9.43 -5.08
C TYR A 455 -24.35 -10.31 -5.95
N GLU A 456 -24.06 -11.56 -6.12
CA GLU A 456 -24.74 -12.44 -7.09
C GLU A 456 -26.28 -12.46 -6.93
N TYR A 457 -26.80 -12.01 -5.80
CA TYR A 457 -28.21 -12.08 -5.42
C TYR A 457 -28.87 -10.76 -5.04
N VAL A 458 -28.20 -9.63 -5.22
CA VAL A 458 -28.75 -8.33 -4.82
C VAL A 458 -29.40 -7.66 -6.03
N ASP A 459 -30.63 -7.20 -5.88
CA ASP A 459 -31.29 -6.35 -6.86
C ASP A 459 -30.91 -4.88 -6.66
N ASP A 460 -31.23 -4.03 -7.67
CA ASP A 460 -30.88 -2.59 -7.68
C ASP A 460 -31.46 -1.78 -6.50
N ALA A 461 -32.29 -2.38 -5.64
CA ALA A 461 -32.97 -1.72 -4.53
C ALA A 461 -32.27 -1.94 -3.18
N HIS A 462 -31.28 -2.83 -3.09
CA HIS A 462 -30.64 -3.20 -1.83
C HIS A 462 -29.23 -2.62 -1.70
N ASN A 463 -28.87 -2.25 -0.47
CA ASN A 463 -27.65 -1.57 -0.12
C ASN A 463 -26.41 -2.40 -0.45
N TYR A 464 -25.72 -1.97 -1.45
CA TYR A 464 -24.48 -2.48 -1.93
C TYR A 464 -23.36 -2.16 -0.91
N GLY A 465 -22.56 -3.15 -0.51
CA GLY A 465 -21.33 -2.94 0.24
C GLY A 465 -21.44 -3.04 1.75
N GLU A 466 -22.61 -3.11 2.35
CA GLU A 466 -22.73 -3.30 3.80
C GLU A 466 -22.23 -4.68 4.25
N VAL A 467 -22.22 -5.65 3.33
CA VAL A 467 -21.87 -7.03 3.65
C VAL A 467 -20.52 -7.36 3.02
N GLY A 468 -19.56 -7.73 3.84
CA GLY A 468 -18.26 -8.21 3.39
C GLY A 468 -17.24 -7.15 2.96
N CYS A 469 -17.62 -5.86 2.91
CA CYS A 469 -16.68 -4.76 2.67
C CYS A 469 -16.08 -4.23 3.98
N ILE A 470 -15.10 -3.35 3.86
CA ILE A 470 -14.42 -2.74 5.01
C ILE A 470 -15.14 -1.44 5.37
N LEU A 471 -15.61 -1.35 6.61
CA LEU A 471 -16.21 -0.16 7.18
C LEU A 471 -15.14 0.77 7.74
N SER A 472 -15.17 2.06 7.35
CA SER A 472 -14.23 3.06 7.86
C SER A 472 -14.83 4.48 7.79
N THR A 473 -14.02 5.48 8.17
CA THR A 473 -14.38 6.90 8.14
C THR A 473 -14.47 7.46 6.72
N LEU A 474 -15.35 8.41 6.48
CA LEU A 474 -15.53 9.11 5.21
C LEU A 474 -15.78 10.60 5.40
N PRO A 475 -15.41 11.45 4.44
CA PRO A 475 -15.80 12.87 4.50
C PRO A 475 -17.32 13.05 4.33
N TYR A 476 -17.89 14.08 4.93
CA TYR A 476 -19.34 14.32 4.92
C TYR A 476 -19.95 14.59 3.54
N ASN A 477 -19.15 15.00 2.56
CA ASN A 477 -19.62 15.14 1.18
C ASN A 477 -19.77 13.78 0.46
N VAL A 478 -19.13 12.73 0.96
CA VAL A 478 -19.25 11.34 0.48
C VAL A 478 -20.31 10.59 1.31
N SER A 479 -20.27 10.68 2.62
CA SER A 479 -21.23 10.05 3.52
C SER A 479 -21.67 11.00 4.62
N ARG A 480 -22.98 11.27 4.74
CA ARG A 480 -23.53 12.16 5.77
C ARG A 480 -23.31 11.67 7.20
N SER A 481 -23.25 10.35 7.40
CA SER A 481 -22.90 9.77 8.70
C SER A 481 -21.43 9.95 9.06
N GLY A 482 -20.56 10.23 8.10
CA GLY A 482 -19.11 10.23 8.25
C GLY A 482 -18.47 8.85 8.12
N TYR A 483 -19.21 7.81 7.78
CA TYR A 483 -18.74 6.42 7.69
C TYR A 483 -19.28 5.74 6.44
N GLY A 484 -18.59 4.68 5.99
CA GLY A 484 -19.05 3.88 4.87
C GLY A 484 -18.08 2.76 4.53
N TYR A 485 -18.45 2.03 3.51
CA TYR A 485 -17.81 0.79 3.09
C TYR A 485 -17.04 0.97 1.81
N MET A 486 -15.87 0.36 1.75
CA MET A 486 -15.04 0.21 0.55
C MET A 486 -14.44 -1.19 0.49
N GLU A 487 -13.96 -1.57 -0.69
CA GLU A 487 -13.18 -2.80 -0.90
C GLU A 487 -11.94 -2.51 -1.75
N GLY A 488 -10.95 -3.37 -1.66
CA GLY A 488 -9.72 -3.25 -2.45
C GLY A 488 -8.49 -3.71 -1.69
N THR A 489 -7.41 -4.01 -2.41
CA THR A 489 -6.08 -4.11 -1.79
C THR A 489 -5.70 -2.79 -1.11
N SER A 490 -6.34 -1.68 -1.53
CA SER A 490 -6.25 -0.37 -0.86
C SER A 490 -6.82 -0.37 0.56
N MET A 491 -7.74 -1.26 0.91
CA MET A 491 -8.26 -1.43 2.27
C MET A 491 -7.48 -2.50 3.01
N ALA A 492 -6.95 -3.51 2.32
CA ALA A 492 -6.04 -4.49 2.91
C ALA A 492 -4.71 -3.86 3.38
N CYS A 493 -4.15 -2.97 2.58
CA CYS A 493 -2.89 -2.27 2.86
C CYS A 493 -2.89 -1.53 4.21
N PRO A 494 -3.88 -0.68 4.56
CA PRO A 494 -3.90 0.01 5.85
C PRO A 494 -4.08 -0.93 7.05
N HIS A 495 -4.64 -2.13 6.89
CA HIS A 495 -4.63 -3.13 7.95
C HIS A 495 -3.19 -3.52 8.32
N VAL A 496 -2.36 -3.77 7.31
CA VAL A 496 -0.95 -4.11 7.54
C VAL A 496 -0.18 -2.92 8.11
N SER A 497 -0.39 -1.70 7.58
CA SER A 497 0.22 -0.49 8.12
C SER A 497 -0.16 -0.23 9.57
N GLY A 498 -1.44 -0.44 9.92
CA GLY A 498 -1.93 -0.33 11.30
C GLY A 498 -1.30 -1.38 12.23
N VAL A 499 -1.18 -2.63 11.77
CA VAL A 499 -0.52 -3.69 12.54
C VAL A 499 0.97 -3.41 12.74
N VAL A 500 1.67 -2.92 11.71
CA VAL A 500 3.08 -2.48 11.83
C VAL A 500 3.21 -1.36 12.84
N ALA A 501 2.35 -0.33 12.75
CA ALA A 501 2.36 0.80 13.68
C ALA A 501 2.04 0.36 15.13
N LEU A 502 1.10 -0.58 15.30
CA LEU A 502 0.80 -1.19 16.59
C LEU A 502 2.00 -1.96 17.15
N GLY A 503 2.74 -2.67 16.29
CA GLY A 503 3.96 -3.38 16.67
C GLY A 503 5.08 -2.43 17.12
N ILE A 504 5.29 -1.31 16.39
CA ILE A 504 6.27 -0.28 16.77
C ILE A 504 5.85 0.36 18.12
N SER A 505 4.55 0.64 18.32
CA SER A 505 4.02 1.12 19.59
C SER A 505 4.30 0.16 20.75
N TYR A 506 4.17 -1.16 20.50
CA TYR A 506 4.48 -2.17 21.51
C TYR A 506 5.98 -2.28 21.78
N ALA A 507 6.82 -2.19 20.75
CA ALA A 507 8.27 -2.12 20.89
C ALA A 507 8.69 -0.90 21.74
N THR A 508 8.07 0.27 21.51
CA THR A 508 8.24 1.49 22.34
C THR A 508 7.90 1.22 23.80
N LYS A 509 6.71 0.65 24.06
CA LYS A 509 6.27 0.28 25.41
C LYS A 509 7.23 -0.68 26.12
N LEU A 510 7.78 -1.64 25.38
CA LEU A 510 8.73 -2.62 25.91
C LEU A 510 10.18 -2.09 25.95
N ARG A 511 10.44 -0.90 25.41
CA ARG A 511 11.78 -0.33 25.21
C ARG A 511 12.70 -1.26 24.41
N ARG A 512 12.15 -1.89 23.38
CA ARG A 512 12.89 -2.71 22.43
C ARG A 512 13.20 -1.92 21.18
N HIS A 513 14.35 -2.22 20.60
CA HIS A 513 14.83 -1.63 19.36
C HIS A 513 14.87 -2.69 18.26
N PHE A 514 14.43 -2.33 17.06
CA PHE A 514 14.47 -3.18 15.87
C PHE A 514 14.93 -2.36 14.66
N LYS A 515 15.64 -2.99 13.75
CA LYS A 515 15.76 -2.49 12.39
C LYS A 515 14.45 -2.75 11.63
N ALA A 516 14.12 -1.86 10.70
CA ALA A 516 12.89 -1.99 9.90
C ALA A 516 12.77 -3.36 9.23
N ALA A 517 13.87 -3.88 8.66
CA ALA A 517 13.88 -5.21 8.03
C ALA A 517 13.64 -6.37 9.03
N GLU A 518 14.10 -6.23 10.28
CA GLU A 518 13.86 -7.24 11.32
C GLU A 518 12.39 -7.27 11.72
N LEU A 519 11.79 -6.07 11.88
CA LEU A 519 10.38 -5.94 12.23
C LEU A 519 9.46 -6.42 11.08
N GLN A 520 9.82 -6.10 9.84
CA GLN A 520 9.13 -6.62 8.64
C GLN A 520 9.18 -8.15 8.59
N GLN A 521 10.33 -8.75 8.91
CA GLN A 521 10.44 -10.20 8.92
C GLN A 521 9.60 -10.84 10.03
N LEU A 522 9.56 -10.25 11.24
CA LEU A 522 8.70 -10.72 12.32
C LEU A 522 7.21 -10.67 11.93
N LEU A 523 6.79 -9.63 11.21
CA LEU A 523 5.44 -9.51 10.70
C LEU A 523 5.10 -10.66 9.73
N VAL A 524 5.97 -10.92 8.78
CA VAL A 524 5.83 -11.99 7.77
C VAL A 524 5.77 -13.37 8.44
N ASP A 525 6.68 -13.60 9.41
CA ASP A 525 6.79 -14.87 10.11
C ASP A 525 5.60 -15.14 11.07
N SER A 526 4.85 -14.11 11.45
CA SER A 526 3.67 -14.19 12.33
C SER A 526 2.33 -14.29 11.58
N ALA A 527 2.34 -14.32 10.24
CA ALA A 527 1.12 -14.43 9.45
C ALA A 527 0.44 -15.79 9.61
N VAL A 528 -0.88 -15.81 9.48
CA VAL A 528 -1.68 -17.06 9.50
C VAL A 528 -1.69 -17.67 8.11
N ASP A 529 -1.31 -18.95 8.02
CA ASP A 529 -1.45 -19.71 6.77
C ASP A 529 -2.92 -19.87 6.38
N ILE A 530 -3.27 -19.40 5.20
CA ILE A 530 -4.63 -19.44 4.64
C ILE A 530 -4.76 -20.37 3.43
N ASP A 531 -3.73 -21.08 3.04
CA ASP A 531 -3.73 -21.95 1.86
C ASP A 531 -4.76 -23.07 1.94
N GLY A 532 -5.12 -23.51 3.15
CA GLY A 532 -6.17 -24.49 3.39
C GLY A 532 -7.54 -24.05 2.88
N TYR A 533 -7.79 -22.75 2.79
CA TYR A 533 -9.04 -22.16 2.27
C TYR A 533 -9.03 -21.99 0.74
N MET A 534 -7.86 -22.11 0.10
CA MET A 534 -7.72 -21.99 -1.36
C MET A 534 -8.16 -23.25 -2.08
N THR A 535 -9.46 -23.58 -2.00
CA THR A 535 -10.03 -24.80 -2.57
C THR A 535 -11.33 -24.51 -3.32
N GLY A 536 -11.56 -25.26 -4.40
CA GLY A 536 -12.78 -25.13 -5.20
C GLY A 536 -12.81 -23.87 -6.07
N LYS A 537 -14.00 -23.44 -6.41
CA LYS A 537 -14.24 -22.28 -7.26
C LYS A 537 -15.09 -21.25 -6.52
N LYS A 538 -14.77 -19.97 -6.69
CA LYS A 538 -15.50 -18.85 -6.17
C LYS A 538 -16.21 -18.14 -7.34
N GLY A 539 -17.53 -18.18 -7.34
CA GLY A 539 -18.37 -17.49 -8.33
C GLY A 539 -18.62 -16.06 -7.87
N TYR A 540 -18.61 -15.11 -8.79
CA TYR A 540 -18.91 -13.72 -8.52
C TYR A 540 -19.59 -13.06 -9.71
N ARG A 541 -20.19 -11.90 -9.46
CA ARG A 541 -20.78 -11.08 -10.52
C ARG A 541 -20.37 -9.63 -10.25
N ARG A 542 -19.56 -9.09 -11.14
CA ARG A 542 -19.15 -7.71 -11.07
C ARG A 542 -20.36 -6.80 -11.36
N TYR A 543 -20.55 -5.81 -10.52
CA TYR A 543 -21.51 -4.73 -10.75
C TYR A 543 -20.75 -3.47 -11.17
N VAL A 544 -21.14 -2.93 -12.31
CA VAL A 544 -20.56 -1.68 -12.81
C VAL A 544 -21.64 -0.61 -12.70
N ALA A 545 -21.34 0.46 -11.96
CA ALA A 545 -22.26 1.59 -11.82
C ALA A 545 -22.69 2.11 -13.21
N ASP A 546 -23.97 2.44 -13.34
CA ASP A 546 -24.59 2.91 -14.59
C ASP A 546 -24.72 1.87 -15.74
N ILE A 547 -24.11 0.68 -15.59
CA ILE A 547 -24.24 -0.45 -16.56
C ILE A 547 -25.08 -1.58 -15.97
N GLY A 548 -24.98 -1.82 -14.66
CA GLY A 548 -25.64 -2.92 -13.97
C GLY A 548 -24.76 -4.17 -13.82
N PRO A 549 -25.36 -5.32 -13.46
CA PRO A 549 -24.62 -6.53 -13.22
C PRO A 549 -24.06 -7.12 -14.51
N MET A 550 -22.77 -7.45 -14.49
CA MET A 550 -22.07 -8.13 -15.57
C MET A 550 -22.42 -9.63 -15.60
N GLN A 551 -21.95 -10.34 -16.62
CA GLN A 551 -22.10 -11.79 -16.67
C GLN A 551 -21.40 -12.47 -15.49
N PRO A 552 -21.95 -13.57 -14.93
CA PRO A 552 -21.30 -14.34 -13.88
C PRO A 552 -19.89 -14.77 -14.27
N MET A 553 -18.95 -14.63 -13.36
CA MET A 553 -17.55 -15.02 -13.52
C MET A 553 -17.16 -16.03 -12.43
N GLN A 554 -16.04 -16.70 -12.61
CA GLN A 554 -15.49 -17.64 -11.62
C GLN A 554 -13.99 -17.52 -11.57
N ILE A 555 -13.46 -17.55 -10.34
CA ILE A 555 -12.03 -17.81 -10.09
C ILE A 555 -11.87 -19.24 -9.57
N ASN A 556 -10.74 -19.87 -9.90
CA ASN A 556 -10.33 -21.13 -9.31
C ASN A 556 -9.42 -20.81 -8.12
N MET A 557 -9.88 -20.99 -6.89
CA MET A 557 -9.13 -20.62 -5.69
C MET A 557 -7.82 -21.40 -5.54
N ALA A 558 -7.71 -22.59 -6.14
CA ALA A 558 -6.46 -23.33 -6.12
C ALA A 558 -5.29 -22.61 -6.83
N ASP A 559 -5.58 -21.66 -7.72
CA ASP A 559 -4.55 -20.87 -8.42
C ASP A 559 -3.87 -19.84 -7.48
N TYR A 560 -4.51 -19.50 -6.36
CA TYR A 560 -4.00 -18.56 -5.36
C TYR A 560 -3.15 -19.24 -4.27
N ARG A 561 -3.11 -20.57 -4.25
CA ARG A 561 -2.37 -21.32 -3.23
C ARG A 561 -0.87 -21.02 -3.31
N GLY A 562 -0.27 -20.57 -2.20
CA GLY A 562 1.08 -20.04 -2.16
C GLY A 562 1.28 -18.67 -2.81
N GLY A 563 0.20 -18.07 -3.32
CA GLY A 563 0.23 -16.77 -3.97
C GLY A 563 -0.26 -15.60 -3.10
N MET A 564 -0.76 -15.89 -1.90
CA MET A 564 -1.27 -14.86 -0.97
C MET A 564 -0.21 -14.36 0.02
N GLY A 565 1.07 -14.41 -0.40
CA GLY A 565 2.21 -14.06 0.45
C GLY A 565 2.41 -15.07 1.58
N SER A 566 2.87 -14.62 2.74
CA SER A 566 3.03 -15.45 3.94
C SER A 566 1.71 -15.91 4.58
N GLY A 567 0.58 -15.39 4.11
CA GLY A 567 -0.75 -15.62 4.66
C GLY A 567 -1.39 -14.32 5.17
N GLN A 568 -2.42 -14.45 6.02
CA GLN A 568 -3.12 -13.29 6.56
C GLN A 568 -2.39 -12.70 7.78
N VAL A 569 -2.27 -11.37 7.79
CA VAL A 569 -1.66 -10.64 8.91
C VAL A 569 -2.38 -10.94 10.23
N ASN A 570 -1.58 -11.12 11.31
CA ASN A 570 -2.06 -11.41 12.65
C ASN A 570 -1.38 -10.48 13.67
N ALA A 571 -2.13 -9.52 14.19
CA ALA A 571 -1.61 -8.52 15.12
C ALA A 571 -1.15 -9.15 16.45
N GLU A 572 -1.91 -10.10 17.02
CA GLU A 572 -1.53 -10.75 18.28
C GLU A 572 -0.23 -11.54 18.15
N ALA A 573 -0.11 -12.38 17.12
CA ALA A 573 1.09 -13.18 16.90
C ALA A 573 2.31 -12.27 16.64
N PHE A 574 2.12 -11.17 15.90
CA PHE A 574 3.19 -10.19 15.67
C PHE A 574 3.65 -9.51 16.97
N LEU A 575 2.71 -9.06 17.81
CA LEU A 575 3.06 -8.48 19.11
C LEU A 575 3.73 -9.51 20.04
N ALA A 576 3.30 -10.76 20.03
CA ALA A 576 3.95 -11.84 20.77
C ALA A 576 5.39 -12.05 20.30
N ALA A 577 5.65 -12.02 18.99
CA ALA A 577 6.99 -12.11 18.43
C ALA A 577 7.86 -10.91 18.85
N ILE A 578 7.32 -9.68 18.84
CA ILE A 578 8.00 -8.49 19.35
C ILE A 578 8.35 -8.64 20.84
N ALA A 579 7.47 -9.20 21.67
CA ALA A 579 7.75 -9.45 23.08
C ALA A 579 8.85 -10.51 23.30
N GLY A 580 9.10 -11.36 22.32
CA GLY A 580 9.93 -12.56 22.48
C GLY A 580 9.19 -13.67 23.20
N ASP A 581 7.87 -13.58 23.30
CA ASP A 581 6.97 -14.62 23.86
C ASP A 581 6.78 -15.76 22.84
N ALA A 582 7.76 -15.98 21.99
CA ALA A 582 7.67 -16.94 20.91
C ALA A 582 7.19 -18.30 21.42
N GLY A 583 6.15 -18.82 20.84
CA GLY A 583 5.82 -20.22 20.97
C GLY A 583 4.38 -20.65 20.96
N ALA A 584 3.40 -19.81 21.22
CA ALA A 584 2.01 -20.30 21.24
C ALA A 584 1.29 -20.17 19.89
N ASP A 585 1.65 -19.19 19.08
CA ASP A 585 0.92 -18.86 17.83
C ASP A 585 1.81 -18.70 16.60
N MET A 586 3.13 -18.95 16.68
CA MET A 586 3.97 -18.96 15.48
C MET A 586 3.80 -20.29 14.74
N VAL A 587 3.42 -20.20 13.49
CA VAL A 587 3.29 -21.36 12.59
C VAL A 587 4.54 -21.44 11.74
N PHE A 588 5.18 -22.61 11.70
CA PHE A 588 6.29 -22.82 10.78
C PHE A 588 5.74 -22.75 9.34
N PRO A 589 6.35 -21.96 8.44
CA PRO A 589 5.74 -21.65 7.15
C PRO A 589 5.65 -22.88 6.25
N ASN A 590 4.60 -22.98 5.47
CA ASN A 590 4.56 -23.89 4.33
C ASN A 590 5.57 -23.42 3.27
N LEU A 591 6.29 -24.34 2.68
CA LEU A 591 7.36 -24.03 1.73
C LEU A 591 6.89 -24.30 0.30
N TYR A 592 7.09 -23.33 -0.56
CA TYR A 592 6.88 -23.44 -2.00
C TYR A 592 8.23 -23.33 -2.70
N ILE A 593 8.66 -24.40 -3.37
CA ILE A 593 10.02 -24.51 -3.93
C ILE A 593 9.91 -24.79 -5.42
N ALA A 594 10.67 -24.05 -6.23
CA ALA A 594 10.84 -24.37 -7.64
C ALA A 594 11.52 -25.73 -7.80
N LEU A 595 11.11 -26.51 -8.80
CA LEU A 595 11.80 -27.76 -9.14
C LEU A 595 13.29 -27.48 -9.43
N GLY A 596 14.17 -28.11 -8.67
CA GLY A 596 15.61 -27.87 -8.70
C GLY A 596 16.08 -26.62 -7.95
N GLY A 597 15.16 -25.84 -7.36
CA GLY A 597 15.46 -24.71 -6.50
C GLY A 597 15.62 -25.07 -5.03
N SER A 598 15.86 -24.05 -4.19
CA SER A 598 15.98 -24.21 -2.74
C SER A 598 15.41 -23.01 -1.98
N VAL A 599 14.93 -23.25 -0.77
CA VAL A 599 14.48 -22.22 0.19
C VAL A 599 15.22 -22.42 1.51
N ALA A 600 15.77 -21.34 2.05
CA ALA A 600 16.46 -21.33 3.33
C ALA A 600 15.52 -20.83 4.43
N VAL A 601 15.43 -21.57 5.53
CA VAL A 601 14.62 -21.22 6.71
C VAL A 601 15.49 -21.29 7.96
N ASP A 602 15.44 -20.25 8.78
CA ASP A 602 16.06 -20.25 10.10
C ASP A 602 15.04 -20.66 11.17
N PRO A 603 15.08 -21.90 11.68
CA PRO A 603 14.13 -22.38 12.67
C PRO A 603 14.17 -21.61 13.99
N SER A 604 15.28 -20.92 14.32
CA SER A 604 15.40 -20.14 15.55
C SER A 604 14.35 -19.04 15.67
N ARG A 605 13.77 -18.65 14.56
CA ARG A 605 12.67 -17.65 14.49
C ARG A 605 11.33 -18.20 14.96
N TYR A 606 11.14 -19.53 14.95
CA TYR A 606 9.85 -20.20 15.22
C TYR A 606 9.86 -20.98 16.53
N PHE A 607 11.01 -21.17 17.15
CA PHE A 607 11.16 -21.94 18.40
C PHE A 607 11.73 -21.09 19.51
N VAL A 608 11.10 -21.17 20.68
CA VAL A 608 11.56 -20.50 21.91
C VAL A 608 12.71 -21.25 22.55
N GLY A 609 13.81 -20.57 22.82
CA GLY A 609 14.96 -21.07 23.60
C GLY A 609 16.30 -20.68 22.95
N GLN A 610 17.31 -20.47 23.80
CA GLN A 610 18.66 -20.21 23.32
C GLN A 610 19.43 -21.53 23.06
N GLY A 611 20.22 -21.55 21.99
CA GLY A 611 21.10 -22.68 21.68
C GLY A 611 20.37 -23.96 21.27
N LEU A 612 19.15 -23.85 20.76
CA LEU A 612 18.38 -24.99 20.28
C LEU A 612 19.02 -25.63 19.05
N THR A 613 18.93 -26.96 18.98
CA THR A 613 19.25 -27.71 17.76
C THR A 613 17.99 -28.27 17.15
N TYR A 614 17.99 -28.41 15.82
CA TYR A 614 16.80 -28.77 15.06
C TYR A 614 17.03 -30.06 14.26
N THR A 615 15.98 -30.89 14.20
CA THR A 615 15.90 -32.07 13.37
C THR A 615 14.69 -31.97 12.47
N VAL A 616 14.81 -32.39 11.22
CA VAL A 616 13.73 -32.37 10.24
C VAL A 616 13.47 -33.78 9.74
N THR A 617 12.19 -34.13 9.65
CA THR A 617 11.72 -35.35 9.00
C THR A 617 10.81 -34.95 7.85
N ILE A 618 11.08 -35.44 6.65
CA ILE A 618 10.25 -35.24 5.44
C ILE A 618 9.59 -36.58 5.11
N ALA A 619 8.28 -36.56 4.94
CA ALA A 619 7.49 -37.78 4.72
C ALA A 619 7.81 -38.44 3.35
N ASP A 620 7.96 -37.63 2.30
CA ASP A 620 8.40 -38.11 0.98
C ASP A 620 9.68 -37.40 0.55
N THR A 621 10.79 -38.11 0.74
CA THR A 621 12.13 -37.62 0.39
C THR A 621 12.43 -37.62 -1.14
N ALA A 622 11.54 -38.17 -1.95
CA ALA A 622 11.63 -38.01 -3.40
C ALA A 622 11.15 -36.63 -3.86
N VAL A 623 10.21 -36.00 -3.13
CA VAL A 623 9.69 -34.66 -3.44
C VAL A 623 10.66 -33.59 -2.99
N ALA A 624 11.18 -33.68 -1.77
CA ALA A 624 12.07 -32.67 -1.21
C ALA A 624 13.16 -33.28 -0.32
N SER A 625 14.27 -32.56 -0.14
CA SER A 625 15.31 -32.87 0.84
C SER A 625 15.66 -31.65 1.67
N VAL A 626 16.31 -31.87 2.80
CA VAL A 626 16.82 -30.80 3.67
C VAL A 626 18.30 -30.97 3.92
N ALA A 627 19.05 -29.87 3.85
CA ALA A 627 20.45 -29.78 4.26
C ALA A 627 20.60 -28.75 5.39
N LYS A 628 21.59 -28.92 6.27
CA LYS A 628 22.02 -27.87 7.19
C LYS A 628 23.14 -27.09 6.56
N SER A 629 23.09 -25.78 6.69
CA SER A 629 24.24 -24.93 6.36
C SER A 629 25.35 -25.13 7.40
N ASP A 630 26.58 -25.27 6.96
CA ASP A 630 27.73 -25.44 7.85
C ASP A 630 27.85 -24.27 8.84
N ASN A 631 27.90 -24.56 10.14
CA ASN A 631 27.99 -23.61 11.25
C ASN A 631 26.78 -22.65 11.43
N SER A 632 25.60 -23.00 10.94
CA SER A 632 24.38 -22.18 11.04
C SER A 632 23.20 -23.04 11.52
N SER A 633 22.21 -22.41 12.17
CA SER A 633 20.90 -23.04 12.45
C SER A 633 20.04 -23.18 11.20
N VAL A 634 20.39 -22.50 10.11
CA VAL A 634 19.61 -22.41 8.88
C VAL A 634 19.48 -23.78 8.21
N LEU A 635 18.22 -24.12 7.89
CA LEU A 635 17.84 -25.31 7.14
C LEU A 635 17.62 -24.91 5.67
N VAL A 636 18.21 -25.65 4.74
CA VAL A 636 18.03 -25.43 3.30
C VAL A 636 17.20 -26.57 2.74
N PHE A 637 15.99 -26.28 2.33
CA PHE A 637 15.08 -27.22 1.69
C PHE A 637 15.24 -27.18 0.18
N ASN A 638 15.41 -28.33 -0.46
CA ASN A 638 15.62 -28.44 -1.91
C ASN A 638 14.42 -29.16 -2.54
N GLY A 639 13.87 -28.63 -3.64
CA GLY A 639 12.81 -29.24 -4.43
C GLY A 639 13.37 -30.23 -5.45
N LEU A 640 13.07 -31.52 -5.28
CA LEU A 640 13.66 -32.61 -6.09
C LEU A 640 12.72 -33.11 -7.18
N GLN A 641 11.42 -33.22 -6.89
CA GLN A 641 10.40 -33.68 -7.82
C GLN A 641 9.10 -32.90 -7.59
N SER A 642 8.40 -32.55 -8.65
CA SER A 642 7.09 -31.88 -8.54
C SER A 642 6.11 -32.72 -7.75
N GLY A 643 5.49 -32.11 -6.74
CA GLY A 643 4.55 -32.76 -5.84
C GLY A 643 4.45 -32.00 -4.51
N SER A 644 3.69 -32.56 -3.57
CA SER A 644 3.59 -32.03 -2.20
C SER A 644 3.91 -33.13 -1.21
N THR A 645 4.58 -32.75 -0.12
CA THR A 645 4.91 -33.64 1.00
C THR A 645 4.76 -32.89 2.31
N THR A 646 4.52 -33.60 3.41
CA THR A 646 4.60 -33.01 4.76
C THR A 646 6.01 -33.13 5.33
N ALA A 647 6.40 -32.19 6.15
CA ALA A 647 7.63 -32.20 6.90
C ALA A 647 7.38 -31.81 8.36
N THR A 648 8.18 -32.37 9.27
CA THR A 648 8.15 -31.99 10.68
C THR A 648 9.53 -31.48 11.07
N VAL A 649 9.59 -30.26 11.62
CA VAL A 649 10.77 -29.73 12.29
C VAL A 649 10.60 -29.86 13.78
N LYS A 650 11.61 -30.40 14.49
CA LYS A 650 11.60 -30.59 15.93
C LYS A 650 12.83 -29.96 16.55
N ALA A 651 12.60 -29.15 17.59
CA ALA A 651 13.66 -28.55 18.39
C ALA A 651 14.10 -29.45 19.54
N SER A 652 15.32 -29.25 20.04
CA SER A 652 15.90 -30.00 21.15
C SER A 652 15.14 -29.84 22.49
N ASN A 653 14.31 -28.82 22.65
CA ASN A 653 13.43 -28.61 23.77
C ASN A 653 12.13 -29.41 23.69
N GLY A 654 11.90 -30.17 22.62
CA GLY A 654 10.74 -31.03 22.42
C GLY A 654 9.60 -30.42 21.62
N ALA A 655 9.61 -29.10 21.37
CA ALA A 655 8.64 -28.44 20.50
C ALA A 655 8.78 -28.89 19.05
N SER A 656 7.68 -28.96 18.29
CA SER A 656 7.69 -29.37 16.89
C SER A 656 6.58 -28.70 16.11
N PHE A 657 6.85 -28.46 14.82
CA PHE A 657 5.88 -27.99 13.84
C PHE A 657 5.79 -28.98 12.67
N GLU A 658 4.58 -29.20 12.19
CA GLU A 658 4.32 -29.89 10.92
C GLU A 658 3.92 -28.83 9.88
N PHE A 659 4.47 -28.93 8.68
CA PHE A 659 4.24 -28.00 7.58
C PHE A 659 4.30 -28.70 6.23
N ASN A 660 3.76 -28.06 5.20
CA ASN A 660 3.75 -28.61 3.84
C ASN A 660 4.94 -28.09 3.03
N ILE A 661 5.52 -28.93 2.20
CA ILE A 661 6.48 -28.57 1.15
C ILE A 661 5.82 -28.88 -0.19
N THR A 662 5.65 -27.87 -1.03
CA THR A 662 5.13 -28.00 -2.38
C THR A 662 6.21 -27.65 -3.38
N VAL A 663 6.57 -28.60 -4.23
CA VAL A 663 7.56 -28.40 -5.30
C VAL A 663 6.83 -28.31 -6.63
N ARG A 664 7.03 -27.21 -7.35
CA ARG A 664 6.38 -26.96 -8.65
C ARG A 664 7.42 -26.63 -9.72
N ARG A 665 7.07 -26.85 -10.98
CA ARG A 665 7.86 -26.36 -12.11
C ARG A 665 7.86 -24.83 -12.07
N GLY A 666 8.99 -24.24 -12.42
CA GLY A 666 9.16 -22.78 -12.41
C GLY A 666 8.27 -22.07 -13.43
N ALA A 667 8.23 -20.76 -13.34
CA ALA A 667 7.36 -19.84 -14.08
C ALA A 667 7.33 -20.02 -15.61
N ASN A 668 8.36 -20.60 -16.20
CA ASN A 668 8.45 -20.82 -17.66
C ASN A 668 7.55 -21.96 -18.18
N ASP A 669 7.00 -22.78 -17.31
CA ASP A 669 6.22 -23.95 -17.72
C ASP A 669 4.70 -23.83 -17.49
N ASN A 670 4.22 -22.88 -16.67
CA ASN A 670 2.81 -22.51 -16.47
C ASN A 670 2.62 -21.27 -15.57
N GLY A 671 3.66 -20.49 -15.36
CA GLY A 671 3.57 -19.18 -14.70
C GLY A 671 3.59 -19.18 -13.15
N TRP A 672 3.87 -20.32 -12.47
CA TRP A 672 3.73 -20.36 -11.00
C TRP A 672 4.80 -21.23 -10.34
N LEU A 673 5.40 -20.69 -9.31
CA LEU A 673 5.99 -21.45 -8.21
C LEU A 673 4.92 -21.88 -7.24
#